data_089f458c6222ee1b0d6f4c8c247077ba
#
_entry.id   089f458c6222ee1b0d6f4c8c247077ba
#
_cell.length_a   1.000
_cell.length_b   1.000
_cell.length_c   1.000
_cell.angle_alpha   90.00
_cell.angle_beta   90.00
_cell.angle_gamma   90.00
#
_symmetry.space_group_name_H-M   'P 1'
#
loop_
_entity.id
_entity.type
_entity.pdbx_description
1 polymer ?
#
loop_
_entity_poly.entity_id
_entity_poly.type
_entity_poly.pdbx_seq_one_letter_code
_entity_poly.pdbx_strand_id
1 'polypeptide(L)'
;MQLARAILPLALIAAAAPIAAAAPPKPVEIAYDEFTLPNGLRVLVHTDRKAPIVAVNIWYHVGSKDEPLGRSGFAHLFEHLMFQGSENHKGEYFDPFELVGTTDQNGTTNSDRTNYFENVPTTALDMALWMESDRMGHLLGAIDQAVLDEQRGVVQNEKRQGENQPYGQVFERIFAASYPANHPYHHTTIGSMADLNAATLDDVKNWFKSWYGPNNAVLVLAGDIDLATAKAKVARYFGDIAPTAKVKRMKPQIAARTTSTRETMTDQVPQARLYRVWNIPGVGTADADRLAVLGYVLGGARSSRLDRRLVHVDKLADSVSASAWGSELGGMFFVQADVKAGVDPATVEKAIDEELRALIAKGPTAAELAQAKTVTEAAFLRGIERIGGFGGKADVLAECTVLVGKPTCYRDSLKVTAATTAAQLKAVGKKWLSKGDYTLTVTPGAKAAPVDPPAVANLPPTTVPPPAKGLKTTPSDVDRSAGPPTTTTFPPLVFPPLERGTLANGAKVVLARRPGLPLVQLSVQIADAGYTSDPAGKPGTAAFAMGMLDEGAGSYGALALGDRTEALGAVLGTGASFDGASLYLSALTKNLEPSLALLADVLLRPTFDANELERVRAQWLAGLKQEKARPGSLARRAIYPLLYGAGHPYATSPSGTGTEASIAALTQAELKAWVAARLRPDRATVLVVGDITLADLTAKLDAALAGWKAPAAAAPATPLPTVALPKKARVFLIDQPGAVQATILVAQLMPPTTDAGATPLEIANAVLGGEFGSRLNMNLREAKHWAYGAYSGVSDALGQRPWIASASVQIDKTAESAKELDREIREYATGARPALPAELTKIQATEVRGLPGSYETAGAVLGTLTGIVRYGRPDDWAAKRAAAVSALTPAQVQAAAAAIKPAALTWVIVGDLSKIESGVRALKLGDVKVLDADGAVVR
;
A
#
# COMPACT_ATOMS: atom_id res chain seq x y z
N MET A 1 -15.97 48.34 79.62
CA MET A 1 -15.03 47.21 79.83
C MET A 1 -15.20 46.25 78.61
N GLN A 2 -14.13 45.83 78.08
CA GLN A 2 -13.92 44.88 77.01
C GLN A 2 -13.95 45.37 75.55
N LEU A 3 -12.74 45.57 75.03
CA LEU A 3 -12.38 45.76 73.61
C LEU A 3 -12.62 44.46 72.84
N ALA A 4 -13.27 44.62 71.70
CA ALA A 4 -13.23 43.57 70.66
C ALA A 4 -12.38 44.09 69.51
N ARG A 5 -11.28 43.35 69.22
CA ARG A 5 -10.39 43.59 68.09
C ARG A 5 -11.03 43.01 66.80
N ALA A 6 -11.19 43.87 65.79
CA ALA A 6 -11.56 43.51 64.46
C ALA A 6 -10.27 43.07 63.68
N ILE A 7 -10.27 41.84 63.14
CA ILE A 7 -9.25 41.36 62.21
C ILE A 7 -9.85 41.54 60.84
N LEU A 8 -9.24 42.37 60.01
CA LEU A 8 -9.46 42.45 58.56
C LEU A 8 -8.70 41.33 57.84
N PRO A 9 -9.28 40.58 56.88
CA PRO A 9 -8.53 39.72 56.01
C PRO A 9 -7.99 40.53 54.84
N LEU A 10 -6.67 40.48 54.63
CA LEU A 10 -6.00 40.95 53.41
C LEU A 10 -6.37 39.98 52.30
N ALA A 11 -7.16 40.44 51.30
CA ALA A 11 -7.38 39.69 50.06
C ALA A 11 -6.17 39.90 49.14
N LEU A 12 -5.38 38.87 48.94
CA LEU A 12 -4.37 38.80 47.86
C LEU A 12 -5.11 38.69 46.53
N ILE A 13 -5.14 39.76 45.77
CA ILE A 13 -5.54 39.72 44.36
C ILE A 13 -4.33 39.17 43.58
N ALA A 14 -4.36 37.88 43.23
CA ALA A 14 -3.47 37.30 42.25
C ALA A 14 -3.89 37.80 40.87
N ALA A 15 -3.10 38.68 40.27
CA ALA A 15 -3.25 39.11 38.91
C ALA A 15 -2.94 37.90 37.99
N ALA A 16 -3.98 37.28 37.45
CA ALA A 16 -3.83 36.28 36.39
C ALA A 16 -3.29 37.01 35.15
N ALA A 17 -2.06 36.75 34.80
CA ALA A 17 -1.51 37.13 33.51
C ALA A 17 -2.36 36.48 32.39
N PRO A 18 -2.75 37.21 31.33
CA PRO A 18 -3.46 36.62 30.22
C PRO A 18 -2.58 35.55 29.57
N ILE A 19 -3.01 34.31 29.56
CA ILE A 19 -2.44 33.25 28.74
C ILE A 19 -2.59 33.75 27.29
N ALA A 20 -1.49 34.15 26.68
CA ALA A 20 -1.47 34.52 25.28
C ALA A 20 -2.02 33.30 24.49
N ALA A 21 -3.22 33.47 23.93
CA ALA A 21 -3.78 32.44 23.03
C ALA A 21 -2.76 32.22 21.93
N ALA A 22 -2.26 31.00 21.83
CA ALA A 22 -1.38 30.61 20.75
C ALA A 22 -2.05 30.97 19.41
N ALA A 23 -1.31 31.62 18.53
CA ALA A 23 -1.84 31.97 17.22
C ALA A 23 -2.40 30.70 16.57
N PRO A 24 -3.56 30.77 15.92
CA PRO A 24 -4.11 29.61 15.25
C PRO A 24 -3.07 29.04 14.29
N PRO A 25 -2.89 27.73 14.23
CA PRO A 25 -1.93 27.09 13.33
C PRO A 25 -2.19 27.58 11.91
N LYS A 26 -1.12 27.92 11.18
CA LYS A 26 -1.26 28.30 9.78
C LYS A 26 -2.02 27.21 9.02
N PRO A 27 -3.02 27.58 8.21
CA PRO A 27 -3.75 26.60 7.43
C PRO A 27 -2.77 25.82 6.56
N VAL A 28 -2.97 24.51 6.48
CA VAL A 28 -2.16 23.63 5.63
C VAL A 28 -2.36 24.06 4.18
N GLU A 29 -1.29 24.42 3.52
CA GLU A 29 -1.31 24.99 2.16
C GLU A 29 -0.29 24.29 1.26
N ILE A 30 -0.76 23.75 0.13
CA ILE A 30 0.07 23.37 -0.99
C ILE A 30 0.09 24.59 -1.92
N ALA A 31 1.13 25.40 -1.83
CA ALA A 31 1.30 26.57 -2.69
C ALA A 31 1.55 26.10 -4.12
N TYR A 32 0.95 26.77 -5.11
CA TYR A 32 1.16 26.44 -6.51
C TYR A 32 1.02 27.68 -7.38
N ASP A 33 1.68 27.64 -8.52
CA ASP A 33 1.48 28.51 -9.66
C ASP A 33 0.71 27.75 -10.74
N GLU A 34 0.01 28.48 -11.63
CA GLU A 34 -0.81 27.88 -12.70
C GLU A 34 -0.63 28.64 -14.02
N PHE A 35 -0.63 27.89 -15.13
CA PHE A 35 -0.74 28.43 -16.48
C PHE A 35 -1.42 27.40 -17.41
N THR A 36 -1.85 27.88 -18.58
CA THR A 36 -2.44 27.04 -19.59
C THR A 36 -1.78 27.28 -20.94
N LEU A 37 -1.40 26.22 -21.64
CA LEU A 37 -0.86 26.33 -23.00
C LEU A 37 -1.96 26.68 -24.02
N PRO A 38 -1.58 27.23 -25.20
CA PRO A 38 -2.54 27.56 -26.25
C PRO A 38 -3.36 26.35 -26.75
N ASN A 39 -2.85 25.12 -26.65
CA ASN A 39 -3.56 23.87 -27.00
C ASN A 39 -4.49 23.37 -25.89
N GLY A 40 -4.58 24.09 -24.77
CA GLY A 40 -5.52 23.80 -23.70
C GLY A 40 -4.93 22.98 -22.53
N LEU A 41 -3.66 22.54 -22.56
CA LEU A 41 -3.04 21.84 -21.44
C LEU A 41 -2.94 22.78 -20.24
N ARG A 42 -3.60 22.40 -19.16
CA ARG A 42 -3.56 23.09 -17.87
C ARG A 42 -2.41 22.54 -17.03
N VAL A 43 -1.57 23.42 -16.49
CA VAL A 43 -0.35 23.09 -15.78
C VAL A 43 -0.32 23.74 -14.40
N LEU A 44 -0.03 22.95 -13.39
CA LEU A 44 0.19 23.39 -12.01
C LEU A 44 1.64 23.14 -11.63
N VAL A 45 2.26 24.08 -10.93
CA VAL A 45 3.66 23.99 -10.48
C VAL A 45 3.72 24.22 -8.98
N HIS A 46 4.20 23.22 -8.23
CA HIS A 46 4.47 23.33 -6.81
C HIS A 46 5.97 23.25 -6.54
N THR A 47 6.59 24.35 -6.09
CA THR A 47 8.02 24.37 -5.76
C THR A 47 8.25 23.84 -4.35
N ASP A 48 9.00 22.73 -4.24
CA ASP A 48 9.45 22.13 -2.97
C ASP A 48 10.88 21.59 -3.15
N ARG A 49 11.87 22.26 -2.56
CA ARG A 49 13.30 21.97 -2.74
C ARG A 49 13.90 21.06 -1.66
N LYS A 50 13.06 20.27 -0.95
CA LYS A 50 13.53 19.36 0.11
C LYS A 50 14.33 18.17 -0.42
N ALA A 51 14.13 17.80 -1.66
CA ALA A 51 14.85 16.74 -2.38
C ALA A 51 15.08 17.17 -3.83
N PRO A 52 16.20 16.78 -4.47
CA PRO A 52 16.54 17.19 -5.85
C PRO A 52 15.79 16.36 -6.89
N ILE A 53 14.48 16.27 -6.76
CA ILE A 53 13.58 15.53 -7.65
C ILE A 53 12.40 16.40 -8.08
N VAL A 54 11.79 16.02 -9.20
CA VAL A 54 10.54 16.59 -9.69
C VAL A 54 9.55 15.45 -9.91
N ALA A 55 8.39 15.56 -9.29
CA ALA A 55 7.24 14.72 -9.62
C ALA A 55 6.57 15.27 -10.88
N VAL A 56 6.43 14.42 -11.89
CA VAL A 56 5.62 14.66 -13.09
C VAL A 56 4.37 13.83 -12.94
N ASN A 57 3.19 14.46 -12.93
CA ASN A 57 1.92 13.76 -12.75
C ASN A 57 0.89 14.30 -13.75
N ILE A 58 0.47 13.45 -14.68
CA ILE A 58 -0.52 13.78 -15.71
C ILE A 58 -1.81 13.04 -15.41
N TRP A 59 -2.91 13.79 -15.29
CA TRP A 59 -4.25 13.26 -15.13
C TRP A 59 -5.07 13.54 -16.37
N TYR A 60 -5.55 12.50 -17.03
CA TYR A 60 -6.53 12.56 -18.08
C TYR A 60 -7.93 12.41 -17.50
N HIS A 61 -8.84 13.31 -17.82
CA HIS A 61 -10.22 13.26 -17.34
C HIS A 61 -11.04 12.27 -18.18
N VAL A 62 -10.67 11.02 -18.10
CA VAL A 62 -11.30 9.87 -18.73
C VAL A 62 -11.09 8.63 -17.89
N GLY A 63 -12.17 7.91 -17.61
CA GLY A 63 -12.16 6.68 -16.84
C GLY A 63 -13.26 5.72 -17.32
N SER A 64 -13.53 4.67 -16.54
CA SER A 64 -14.50 3.66 -16.98
C SER A 64 -15.94 4.20 -17.11
N LYS A 65 -16.28 5.35 -16.49
CA LYS A 65 -17.58 6.01 -16.70
C LYS A 65 -17.82 6.48 -18.13
N ASP A 66 -16.73 6.68 -18.88
CA ASP A 66 -16.77 7.23 -20.24
C ASP A 66 -16.83 6.12 -21.31
N GLU A 67 -16.80 4.85 -20.89
CA GLU A 67 -16.83 3.68 -21.77
C GLU A 67 -18.19 3.50 -22.42
N PRO A 68 -18.23 3.25 -23.73
CA PRO A 68 -19.47 2.91 -24.41
C PRO A 68 -20.02 1.56 -23.95
N LEU A 69 -21.33 1.38 -24.06
CA LEU A 69 -21.97 0.10 -23.77
C LEU A 69 -21.31 -1.04 -24.58
N GLY A 70 -21.02 -2.14 -23.91
CA GLY A 70 -20.34 -3.32 -24.48
C GLY A 70 -18.84 -3.13 -24.71
N ARG A 71 -18.24 -2.16 -24.03
CA ARG A 71 -16.81 -1.88 -24.07
C ARG A 71 -16.25 -1.63 -22.66
N SER A 72 -16.76 -2.36 -21.66
CA SER A 72 -16.27 -2.23 -20.30
C SER A 72 -14.83 -2.75 -20.19
N GLY A 73 -14.01 -2.04 -19.44
CA GLY A 73 -12.57 -2.34 -19.26
C GLY A 73 -11.65 -1.61 -20.26
N PHE A 74 -12.23 -0.81 -21.20
CA PHE A 74 -11.43 -0.11 -22.21
C PHE A 74 -10.50 0.95 -21.63
N ALA A 75 -10.95 1.73 -20.66
CA ALA A 75 -10.14 2.76 -20.03
C ALA A 75 -8.91 2.12 -19.36
N HIS A 76 -9.08 0.98 -18.71
CA HIS A 76 -8.00 0.25 -18.06
C HIS A 76 -7.08 -0.46 -19.07
N LEU A 77 -7.65 -1.12 -20.08
CA LEU A 77 -6.86 -1.68 -21.16
C LEU A 77 -6.00 -0.60 -21.85
N PHE A 78 -6.56 0.61 -22.01
CA PHE A 78 -5.83 1.71 -22.61
C PHE A 78 -4.71 2.22 -21.71
N GLU A 79 -4.88 2.22 -20.38
CA GLU A 79 -3.79 2.49 -19.43
C GLU A 79 -2.60 1.57 -19.73
N HIS A 80 -2.82 0.26 -19.88
CA HIS A 80 -1.79 -0.72 -20.20
C HIS A 80 -1.10 -0.42 -21.55
N LEU A 81 -1.89 -0.09 -22.58
CA LEU A 81 -1.35 0.25 -23.90
C LEU A 81 -0.44 1.48 -23.87
N MET A 82 -0.65 2.41 -22.95
CA MET A 82 0.19 3.60 -22.78
C MET A 82 1.61 3.27 -22.25
N PHE A 83 1.86 2.05 -21.81
CA PHE A 83 3.17 1.58 -21.37
C PHE A 83 3.93 0.81 -22.46
N GLN A 84 3.34 0.60 -23.64
CA GLN A 84 3.92 -0.21 -24.72
C GLN A 84 4.77 0.61 -25.72
N GLY A 85 5.40 1.69 -25.23
CA GLY A 85 6.17 2.60 -26.08
C GLY A 85 5.34 3.64 -26.81
N SER A 86 5.97 4.29 -27.78
CA SER A 86 5.36 5.35 -28.61
C SER A 86 5.95 5.31 -30.03
N GLU A 87 5.51 6.21 -30.91
CA GLU A 87 6.02 6.25 -32.28
C GLU A 87 7.53 6.49 -32.35
N ASN A 88 8.07 7.29 -31.43
CA ASN A 88 9.46 7.69 -31.41
C ASN A 88 10.30 6.98 -30.33
N HIS A 89 9.66 6.20 -29.44
CA HIS A 89 10.30 5.34 -28.46
C HIS A 89 9.75 3.93 -28.58
N LYS A 90 10.56 3.00 -29.12
CA LYS A 90 10.22 1.58 -29.23
C LYS A 90 10.71 0.80 -28.02
N GLY A 91 9.91 -0.13 -27.54
CA GLY A 91 10.23 -0.96 -26.40
C GLY A 91 9.50 -0.54 -25.15
N GLU A 92 9.96 -1.02 -24.01
CA GLU A 92 9.33 -0.82 -22.71
C GLU A 92 9.38 0.65 -22.28
N TYR A 93 8.21 1.21 -21.93
CA TYR A 93 8.10 2.61 -21.53
C TYR A 93 8.94 2.97 -20.32
N PHE A 94 9.13 2.04 -19.40
CA PHE A 94 9.89 2.28 -18.17
C PHE A 94 11.40 2.29 -18.35
N ASP A 95 11.95 1.74 -19.45
CA ASP A 95 13.39 1.63 -19.63
C ASP A 95 14.17 2.95 -19.50
N PRO A 96 13.77 4.08 -20.13
CA PRO A 96 14.45 5.36 -19.92
C PRO A 96 14.34 5.87 -18.48
N PHE A 97 13.21 5.63 -17.80
CA PHE A 97 12.98 6.03 -16.43
C PHE A 97 13.84 5.23 -15.44
N GLU A 98 13.98 3.92 -15.64
CA GLU A 98 14.88 3.09 -14.85
C GLU A 98 16.34 3.54 -15.00
N LEU A 99 16.77 3.91 -16.22
CA LEU A 99 18.12 4.41 -16.49
C LEU A 99 18.43 5.75 -15.79
N VAL A 100 17.45 6.55 -15.41
CA VAL A 100 17.69 7.81 -14.69
C VAL A 100 17.44 7.70 -13.19
N GLY A 101 17.01 6.54 -12.70
CA GLY A 101 16.73 6.31 -11.29
C GLY A 101 15.43 6.96 -10.84
N THR A 102 14.40 6.83 -11.63
CA THR A 102 13.04 7.27 -11.29
C THR A 102 12.50 6.51 -10.08
N THR A 103 11.73 7.20 -9.26
CA THR A 103 11.00 6.61 -8.14
C THR A 103 9.50 6.83 -8.31
N ASP A 104 8.70 6.02 -7.62
CA ASP A 104 7.22 6.16 -7.61
C ASP A 104 6.55 6.20 -9.00
N GLN A 105 7.12 5.54 -10.00
CA GLN A 105 6.51 5.50 -11.34
C GLN A 105 5.33 4.53 -11.37
N ASN A 106 4.19 4.98 -11.92
CA ASN A 106 3.00 4.16 -12.09
C ASN A 106 1.96 4.80 -13.05
N GLY A 107 0.95 4.02 -13.43
CA GLY A 107 -0.30 4.47 -14.01
C GLY A 107 -1.47 3.86 -13.26
N THR A 108 -2.61 4.53 -13.21
CA THR A 108 -3.85 4.00 -12.65
C THR A 108 -5.06 4.50 -13.38
N THR A 109 -6.10 3.67 -13.41
CA THR A 109 -7.44 4.02 -13.91
C THR A 109 -8.48 3.75 -12.84
N ASN A 110 -9.43 4.66 -12.71
CA ASN A 110 -10.65 4.44 -11.95
C ASN A 110 -11.89 4.85 -12.78
N SER A 111 -13.02 4.93 -12.13
CA SER A 111 -14.24 5.32 -12.84
C SER A 111 -14.17 6.71 -13.49
N ASP A 112 -13.37 7.63 -12.95
CA ASP A 112 -13.42 9.04 -13.31
C ASP A 112 -12.21 9.56 -14.07
N ARG A 113 -11.05 8.92 -13.92
CA ARG A 113 -9.79 9.40 -14.50
C ARG A 113 -8.81 8.28 -14.80
N THR A 114 -7.85 8.57 -15.68
CA THR A 114 -6.61 7.79 -15.87
C THR A 114 -5.44 8.72 -15.64
N ASN A 115 -4.45 8.30 -14.83
CA ASN A 115 -3.26 9.10 -14.58
C ASN A 115 -1.98 8.30 -14.73
N TYR A 116 -0.90 9.04 -14.97
CA TYR A 116 0.47 8.53 -15.01
C TYR A 116 1.34 9.47 -14.21
N PHE A 117 2.29 8.91 -13.48
CA PHE A 117 3.19 9.72 -12.67
C PHE A 117 4.53 9.04 -12.46
N GLU A 118 5.55 9.86 -12.28
CA GLU A 118 6.90 9.48 -11.91
C GLU A 118 7.59 10.59 -11.14
N ASN A 119 8.52 10.22 -10.26
CA ASN A 119 9.43 11.16 -9.60
C ASN A 119 10.82 10.99 -10.21
N VAL A 120 11.30 12.00 -10.94
CA VAL A 120 12.60 11.96 -11.60
C VAL A 120 13.61 12.88 -10.93
N PRO A 121 14.93 12.55 -10.97
CA PRO A 121 15.96 13.52 -10.63
C PRO A 121 15.78 14.81 -11.45
N THR A 122 16.09 15.98 -10.87
CA THR A 122 15.92 17.28 -11.55
C THR A 122 16.58 17.35 -12.91
N THR A 123 17.70 16.65 -13.09
CA THR A 123 18.48 16.60 -14.34
C THR A 123 17.83 15.70 -15.41
N ALA A 124 16.87 14.88 -15.06
CA ALA A 124 16.14 14.01 -15.97
C ALA A 124 14.75 14.54 -16.38
N LEU A 125 14.40 15.76 -15.94
CA LEU A 125 13.07 16.33 -16.21
C LEU A 125 12.78 16.46 -17.73
N ASP A 126 13.78 16.81 -18.54
CA ASP A 126 13.61 16.88 -20.00
C ASP A 126 13.23 15.52 -20.60
N MET A 127 13.84 14.45 -20.12
CA MET A 127 13.52 13.08 -20.55
C MET A 127 12.10 12.72 -20.16
N ALA A 128 11.68 12.98 -18.91
CA ALA A 128 10.33 12.69 -18.45
C ALA A 128 9.26 13.45 -19.25
N LEU A 129 9.45 14.77 -19.46
CA LEU A 129 8.53 15.57 -20.25
C LEU A 129 8.50 15.15 -21.73
N TRP A 130 9.63 14.71 -22.28
CA TRP A 130 9.69 14.14 -23.62
C TRP A 130 8.85 12.86 -23.71
N MET A 131 9.06 11.91 -22.79
CA MET A 131 8.33 10.64 -22.75
C MET A 131 6.83 10.84 -22.58
N GLU A 132 6.42 11.69 -21.63
CA GLU A 132 5.01 12.02 -21.40
C GLU A 132 4.35 12.73 -22.58
N SER A 133 5.07 13.63 -23.22
CA SER A 133 4.55 14.33 -24.41
C SER A 133 4.51 13.44 -25.64
N ASP A 134 5.46 12.49 -25.77
CA ASP A 134 5.46 11.57 -26.90
C ASP A 134 4.31 10.58 -26.81
N ARG A 135 4.04 9.99 -25.65
CA ARG A 135 2.84 9.14 -25.50
C ARG A 135 1.52 9.93 -25.58
N MET A 136 1.47 11.22 -25.19
CA MET A 136 0.28 12.04 -25.34
C MET A 136 -0.03 12.38 -26.81
N GLY A 137 1.00 12.65 -27.61
CA GLY A 137 0.85 13.14 -28.98
C GLY A 137 1.15 12.12 -30.07
N HIS A 138 1.95 11.08 -29.80
CA HIS A 138 2.58 10.18 -30.78
C HIS A 138 2.51 8.70 -30.38
N LEU A 139 1.35 8.23 -29.87
CA LEU A 139 1.17 6.86 -29.42
C LEU A 139 0.73 5.89 -30.53
N LEU A 140 -0.21 6.35 -31.37
CA LEU A 140 -1.04 5.43 -32.17
C LEU A 140 -0.27 4.61 -33.21
N GLY A 141 0.86 5.11 -33.69
CA GLY A 141 1.73 4.36 -34.60
C GLY A 141 2.51 3.22 -33.94
N ALA A 142 2.54 3.19 -32.62
CA ALA A 142 3.15 2.10 -31.85
C ALA A 142 2.15 0.98 -31.52
N ILE A 143 0.86 1.25 -31.56
CA ILE A 143 -0.18 0.29 -31.19
C ILE A 143 -0.69 -0.45 -32.43
N ASP A 144 -0.32 -1.71 -32.51
CA ASP A 144 -0.79 -2.66 -33.53
C ASP A 144 -1.64 -3.79 -32.91
N GLN A 145 -2.06 -4.75 -33.73
CA GLN A 145 -2.89 -5.86 -33.26
C GLN A 145 -2.15 -6.77 -32.28
N ALA A 146 -0.84 -6.95 -32.44
CA ALA A 146 -0.07 -7.81 -31.55
C ALA A 146 0.02 -7.19 -30.15
N VAL A 147 0.32 -5.89 -30.04
CA VAL A 147 0.35 -5.14 -28.78
C VAL A 147 -1.03 -5.15 -28.11
N LEU A 148 -2.11 -4.96 -28.87
CA LEU A 148 -3.46 -5.05 -28.32
C LEU A 148 -3.78 -6.44 -27.75
N ASP A 149 -3.45 -7.49 -28.48
CA ASP A 149 -3.73 -8.87 -28.06
C ASP A 149 -2.90 -9.25 -26.82
N GLU A 150 -1.67 -8.78 -26.76
CA GLU A 150 -0.78 -8.93 -25.61
C GLU A 150 -1.39 -8.29 -24.36
N GLN A 151 -1.66 -7.00 -24.40
CA GLN A 151 -2.16 -6.28 -23.23
C GLN A 151 -3.57 -6.70 -22.82
N ARG A 152 -4.41 -7.13 -23.78
CA ARG A 152 -5.68 -7.80 -23.46
C ARG A 152 -5.43 -9.03 -22.58
N GLY A 153 -4.46 -9.87 -22.95
CA GLY A 153 -4.08 -11.05 -22.16
C GLY A 153 -3.64 -10.71 -20.74
N VAL A 154 -2.84 -9.64 -20.57
CA VAL A 154 -2.36 -9.15 -19.28
C VAL A 154 -3.54 -8.69 -18.41
N VAL A 155 -4.43 -7.84 -18.92
CA VAL A 155 -5.62 -7.36 -18.19
C VAL A 155 -6.55 -8.51 -17.80
N GLN A 156 -6.74 -9.50 -18.68
CA GLN A 156 -7.53 -10.70 -18.35
C GLN A 156 -6.89 -11.52 -17.24
N ASN A 157 -5.56 -11.61 -17.18
CA ASN A 157 -4.86 -12.30 -16.10
C ASN A 157 -4.98 -11.55 -14.77
N GLU A 158 -4.96 -10.23 -14.80
CA GLU A 158 -5.21 -9.40 -13.63
C GLU A 158 -6.63 -9.64 -13.09
N LYS A 159 -7.65 -9.64 -13.97
CA LYS A 159 -9.02 -9.98 -13.58
C LYS A 159 -9.11 -11.37 -12.94
N ARG A 160 -8.50 -12.39 -13.56
CA ARG A 160 -8.45 -13.74 -12.99
C ARG A 160 -7.76 -13.77 -11.62
N GLN A 161 -6.68 -13.01 -11.45
CA GLN A 161 -5.96 -12.91 -10.18
C GLN A 161 -6.84 -12.31 -9.08
N GLY A 162 -7.58 -11.23 -9.39
CA GLY A 162 -8.55 -10.63 -8.48
C GLY A 162 -9.66 -11.60 -8.10
N GLU A 163 -10.29 -12.23 -9.09
CA GLU A 163 -11.35 -13.20 -8.89
C GLU A 163 -10.90 -14.45 -8.12
N ASN A 164 -9.62 -14.83 -8.21
CA ASN A 164 -9.08 -15.98 -7.49
C ASN A 164 -8.91 -15.73 -5.97
N GLN A 165 -8.95 -14.47 -5.53
CA GLN A 165 -8.89 -14.15 -4.11
C GLN A 165 -10.22 -14.44 -3.39
N PRO A 166 -10.18 -14.72 -2.08
CA PRO A 166 -11.39 -14.72 -1.25
C PRO A 166 -12.12 -13.37 -1.37
N TYR A 167 -13.45 -13.42 -1.55
CA TYR A 167 -14.32 -12.24 -1.77
C TYR A 167 -14.02 -11.47 -3.07
N GLY A 168 -13.27 -12.03 -4.01
CA GLY A 168 -12.75 -11.31 -5.19
C GLY A 168 -13.83 -10.79 -6.15
N GLN A 169 -15.06 -11.32 -6.11
CA GLN A 169 -16.16 -10.94 -7.01
C GLN A 169 -17.13 -9.90 -6.38
N VAL A 170 -16.88 -9.49 -5.14
CA VAL A 170 -17.82 -8.65 -4.38
C VAL A 170 -18.08 -7.31 -5.03
N PHE A 171 -17.04 -6.63 -5.52
CA PHE A 171 -17.21 -5.29 -6.09
C PHE A 171 -17.95 -5.30 -7.40
N GLU A 172 -17.82 -6.32 -8.24
CA GLU A 172 -18.64 -6.48 -9.45
C GLU A 172 -20.13 -6.54 -9.10
N ARG A 173 -20.49 -7.32 -8.08
CA ARG A 173 -21.87 -7.41 -7.57
C ARG A 173 -22.34 -6.08 -7.00
N ILE A 174 -21.51 -5.41 -6.20
CA ILE A 174 -21.87 -4.13 -5.58
C ILE A 174 -22.13 -3.05 -6.64
N PHE A 175 -21.25 -2.91 -7.62
CA PHE A 175 -21.42 -1.90 -8.69
C PHE A 175 -22.67 -2.19 -9.54
N ALA A 176 -22.84 -3.42 -9.99
CA ALA A 176 -24.00 -3.82 -10.76
C ALA A 176 -25.32 -3.66 -10.00
N ALA A 177 -25.34 -3.95 -8.70
CA ALA A 177 -26.54 -3.81 -7.88
C ALA A 177 -26.79 -2.38 -7.40
N SER A 178 -25.75 -1.56 -7.17
CA SER A 178 -25.88 -0.21 -6.64
C SER A 178 -26.24 0.83 -7.69
N TYR A 179 -25.93 0.58 -8.94
CA TYR A 179 -26.21 1.51 -10.03
C TYR A 179 -27.14 0.90 -11.09
N PRO A 180 -28.10 1.66 -11.66
CA PRO A 180 -28.88 1.18 -12.80
C PRO A 180 -28.01 0.82 -14.00
N ALA A 181 -28.50 -0.10 -14.86
CA ALA A 181 -27.73 -0.61 -16.00
C ALA A 181 -27.26 0.48 -17.00
N ASN A 182 -27.94 1.60 -17.06
CA ASN A 182 -27.56 2.75 -17.90
C ASN A 182 -26.72 3.81 -17.15
N HIS A 183 -26.35 3.55 -15.88
CA HIS A 183 -25.51 4.46 -15.12
C HIS A 183 -24.05 4.23 -15.44
N PRO A 184 -23.22 5.30 -15.62
CA PRO A 184 -21.79 5.16 -15.94
C PRO A 184 -20.97 4.32 -14.96
N TYR A 185 -21.42 4.19 -13.71
CA TYR A 185 -20.75 3.39 -12.67
C TYR A 185 -21.37 2.00 -12.48
N HIS A 186 -22.14 1.48 -13.43
CA HIS A 186 -22.76 0.15 -13.30
C HIS A 186 -21.76 -1.01 -13.34
N HIS A 187 -20.55 -0.79 -13.84
CA HIS A 187 -19.50 -1.81 -13.97
C HIS A 187 -18.21 -1.37 -13.28
N THR A 188 -17.35 -2.32 -12.99
CA THR A 188 -16.00 -2.08 -12.45
C THR A 188 -15.03 -1.65 -13.55
N THR A 189 -13.93 -1.01 -13.16
CA THR A 189 -12.90 -0.51 -14.08
C THR A 189 -12.20 -1.64 -14.85
N ILE A 190 -12.08 -2.84 -14.25
CA ILE A 190 -11.44 -3.99 -14.90
C ILE A 190 -12.27 -4.52 -16.08
N GLY A 191 -13.58 -4.26 -16.09
CA GLY A 191 -14.50 -4.66 -17.15
C GLY A 191 -14.83 -6.14 -17.21
N SER A 192 -15.49 -6.56 -18.30
CA SER A 192 -15.88 -7.95 -18.54
C SER A 192 -14.91 -8.65 -19.49
N MET A 193 -14.76 -9.98 -19.33
CA MET A 193 -13.95 -10.80 -20.26
C MET A 193 -14.51 -10.71 -21.68
N ALA A 194 -15.84 -10.66 -21.81
CA ALA A 194 -16.52 -10.60 -23.10
C ALA A 194 -16.22 -9.29 -23.85
N ASP A 195 -16.29 -8.15 -23.15
CA ASP A 195 -16.02 -6.85 -23.74
C ASP A 195 -14.53 -6.68 -24.08
N LEU A 196 -13.64 -7.14 -23.21
CA LEU A 196 -12.19 -7.15 -23.47
C LEU A 196 -11.84 -7.98 -24.71
N ASN A 197 -12.49 -9.15 -24.89
CA ASN A 197 -12.29 -9.98 -26.09
C ASN A 197 -12.83 -9.31 -27.36
N ALA A 198 -13.90 -8.52 -27.25
CA ALA A 198 -14.51 -7.82 -28.36
C ALA A 198 -13.76 -6.53 -28.77
N ALA A 199 -12.77 -6.09 -27.99
CA ALA A 199 -11.99 -4.88 -28.26
C ALA A 199 -11.25 -4.96 -29.60
N THR A 200 -11.48 -3.99 -30.47
CA THR A 200 -10.81 -3.87 -31.78
C THR A 200 -9.74 -2.78 -31.77
N LEU A 201 -8.78 -2.89 -32.68
CA LEU A 201 -7.73 -1.88 -32.83
C LEU A 201 -8.32 -0.49 -33.18
N ASP A 202 -9.39 -0.45 -33.98
CA ASP A 202 -10.08 0.82 -34.32
C ASP A 202 -10.76 1.44 -33.10
N ASP A 203 -11.37 0.63 -32.24
CA ASP A 203 -11.94 1.12 -30.98
C ASP A 203 -10.89 1.78 -30.09
N VAL A 204 -9.74 1.13 -29.94
CA VAL A 204 -8.60 1.64 -29.18
C VAL A 204 -8.09 2.97 -29.75
N LYS A 205 -7.87 3.03 -31.08
CA LYS A 205 -7.41 4.26 -31.75
C LYS A 205 -8.42 5.39 -31.65
N ASN A 206 -9.72 5.08 -31.75
CA ASN A 206 -10.79 6.08 -31.62
C ASN A 206 -10.94 6.57 -30.16
N TRP A 207 -10.71 5.70 -29.17
CA TRP A 207 -10.67 6.07 -27.77
C TRP A 207 -9.57 7.10 -27.49
N PHE A 208 -8.34 6.84 -27.94
CA PHE A 208 -7.24 7.79 -27.82
C PHE A 208 -7.58 9.15 -28.43
N LYS A 209 -7.98 9.17 -29.70
CA LYS A 209 -8.35 10.41 -30.43
C LYS A 209 -9.46 11.21 -29.75
N SER A 210 -10.34 10.53 -29.01
CA SER A 210 -11.46 11.17 -28.32
C SER A 210 -11.05 11.78 -26.98
N TRP A 211 -10.17 11.12 -26.21
CA TRP A 211 -9.97 11.42 -24.81
C TRP A 211 -8.54 11.85 -24.42
N TYR A 212 -7.52 11.37 -25.14
CA TYR A 212 -6.12 11.60 -24.77
C TYR A 212 -5.53 12.77 -25.52
N GLY A 213 -5.77 13.98 -25.00
CA GLY A 213 -5.20 15.20 -25.56
C GLY A 213 -5.00 16.27 -24.50
N PRO A 214 -4.20 17.30 -24.82
CA PRO A 214 -3.77 18.31 -23.86
C PRO A 214 -4.94 19.05 -23.19
N ASN A 215 -6.02 19.30 -23.90
CA ASN A 215 -7.20 20.02 -23.39
C ASN A 215 -8.13 19.15 -22.51
N ASN A 216 -7.85 17.85 -22.37
CA ASN A 216 -8.51 16.92 -21.44
C ASN A 216 -7.56 16.42 -20.34
N ALA A 217 -6.39 17.04 -20.22
CA ALA A 217 -5.36 16.67 -19.25
C ALA A 217 -5.01 17.82 -18.32
N VAL A 218 -4.51 17.45 -17.14
CA VAL A 218 -3.85 18.35 -16.18
C VAL A 218 -2.48 17.80 -15.91
N LEU A 219 -1.45 18.59 -16.12
CA LEU A 219 -0.07 18.29 -15.74
C LEU A 219 0.26 18.99 -14.43
N VAL A 220 0.74 18.25 -13.45
CA VAL A 220 1.29 18.82 -12.22
C VAL A 220 2.76 18.52 -12.13
N LEU A 221 3.58 19.56 -11.99
CA LEU A 221 5.00 19.48 -11.69
C LEU A 221 5.22 19.89 -10.24
N ALA A 222 5.74 18.99 -9.42
CA ALA A 222 5.99 19.29 -8.01
C ALA A 222 7.41 18.89 -7.61
N GLY A 223 8.11 19.74 -6.88
CA GLY A 223 9.47 19.46 -6.41
C GLY A 223 10.46 20.60 -6.68
N ASP A 224 11.71 20.28 -6.96
CA ASP A 224 12.74 21.27 -7.21
C ASP A 224 12.66 21.84 -8.65
N ILE A 225 11.61 22.62 -8.86
CA ILE A 225 11.32 23.31 -10.12
C ILE A 225 10.69 24.67 -9.83
N ASP A 226 11.00 25.67 -10.64
CA ASP A 226 10.35 26.98 -10.62
C ASP A 226 9.41 27.17 -11.81
N LEU A 227 8.52 28.16 -11.69
CA LEU A 227 7.51 28.47 -12.70
C LEU A 227 8.11 28.81 -14.08
N ALA A 228 9.22 29.53 -14.14
CA ALA A 228 9.83 29.96 -15.41
C ALA A 228 10.37 28.75 -16.18
N THR A 229 11.08 27.88 -15.50
CA THR A 229 11.59 26.63 -16.03
C THR A 229 10.44 25.72 -16.48
N ALA A 230 9.40 25.58 -15.66
CA ALA A 230 8.22 24.78 -16.00
C ALA A 230 7.53 25.30 -17.27
N LYS A 231 7.28 26.61 -17.38
CA LYS A 231 6.68 27.23 -18.57
C LYS A 231 7.48 26.95 -19.83
N ALA A 232 8.79 27.16 -19.79
CA ALA A 232 9.67 26.96 -20.94
C ALA A 232 9.67 25.49 -21.40
N LYS A 233 9.88 24.55 -20.46
CA LYS A 233 9.96 23.13 -20.78
C LYS A 233 8.62 22.56 -21.24
N VAL A 234 7.53 22.85 -20.53
CA VAL A 234 6.20 22.34 -20.93
C VAL A 234 5.74 22.91 -22.28
N ALA A 235 5.97 24.19 -22.55
CA ALA A 235 5.67 24.76 -23.85
C ALA A 235 6.46 24.07 -24.97
N ARG A 236 7.72 23.74 -24.74
CA ARG A 236 8.62 23.09 -25.68
C ARG A 236 8.16 21.67 -26.02
N TYR A 237 7.82 20.86 -25.01
CA TYR A 237 7.50 19.44 -25.21
C TYR A 237 6.03 19.19 -25.56
N PHE A 238 5.09 19.97 -25.04
CA PHE A 238 3.66 19.73 -25.19
C PHE A 238 2.95 20.71 -26.12
N GLY A 239 3.61 21.78 -26.54
CA GLY A 239 2.96 22.87 -27.27
C GLY A 239 2.46 22.50 -28.66
N ASP A 240 3.12 21.55 -29.34
CA ASP A 240 2.80 21.07 -30.70
C ASP A 240 1.73 19.97 -30.73
N ILE A 241 1.33 19.43 -29.57
CA ILE A 241 0.34 18.37 -29.51
C ILE A 241 -1.05 18.93 -29.84
N ALA A 242 -1.72 18.30 -30.78
CA ALA A 242 -3.04 18.70 -31.22
C ALA A 242 -4.11 18.49 -30.12
N PRO A 243 -5.03 19.46 -29.94
CA PRO A 243 -6.14 19.27 -29.01
C PRO A 243 -7.13 18.22 -29.51
N THR A 244 -7.73 17.48 -28.59
CA THR A 244 -8.87 16.59 -28.84
C THR A 244 -10.19 17.35 -28.82
N ALA A 245 -11.31 16.66 -28.89
CA ALA A 245 -12.65 17.24 -28.76
C ALA A 245 -12.79 17.94 -27.39
N LYS A 246 -13.71 18.89 -27.33
CA LYS A 246 -14.08 19.44 -26.01
C LYS A 246 -14.90 18.41 -25.24
N VAL A 247 -14.35 17.88 -24.21
CA VAL A 247 -15.05 16.94 -23.34
C VAL A 247 -16.19 17.64 -22.61
N LYS A 248 -17.39 17.09 -22.72
CA LYS A 248 -18.55 17.54 -21.98
C LYS A 248 -18.60 16.79 -20.67
N ARG A 249 -18.36 17.49 -19.56
CA ARG A 249 -18.48 16.89 -18.23
C ARG A 249 -19.89 16.35 -18.00
N MET A 250 -19.98 15.14 -17.50
CA MET A 250 -21.24 14.57 -17.06
C MET A 250 -21.75 15.33 -15.83
N LYS A 251 -23.06 15.41 -15.71
CA LYS A 251 -23.67 15.95 -14.49
C LYS A 251 -23.69 14.87 -13.40
N PRO A 252 -23.59 15.24 -12.10
CA PRO A 252 -23.76 14.29 -11.01
C PRO A 252 -25.03 13.46 -11.16
N GLN A 253 -24.90 12.16 -11.00
CA GLN A 253 -25.95 11.16 -11.12
C GLN A 253 -25.96 10.27 -9.86
N ILE A 254 -26.56 10.79 -8.80
CA ILE A 254 -26.65 10.04 -7.56
C ILE A 254 -27.79 9.04 -7.70
N ALA A 255 -27.49 7.77 -7.86
CA ALA A 255 -28.48 6.68 -7.93
C ALA A 255 -29.03 6.37 -6.54
N ALA A 256 -29.61 7.38 -5.86
CA ALA A 256 -30.13 7.24 -4.50
C ALA A 256 -31.26 6.21 -4.46
N ARG A 257 -31.14 5.23 -3.57
CA ARG A 257 -32.12 4.17 -3.38
C ARG A 257 -33.27 4.65 -2.47
N THR A 258 -34.47 4.20 -2.76
CA THR A 258 -35.64 4.46 -1.91
C THR A 258 -36.08 3.22 -1.13
N THR A 259 -35.63 2.04 -1.56
CA THR A 259 -35.92 0.73 -0.96
C THR A 259 -34.63 -0.06 -0.76
N SER A 260 -34.57 -0.85 0.29
CA SER A 260 -33.45 -1.77 0.54
C SER A 260 -33.58 -3.03 -0.29
N THR A 261 -32.46 -3.51 -0.82
CA THR A 261 -32.37 -4.81 -1.50
C THR A 261 -31.28 -5.64 -0.85
N ARG A 262 -31.46 -6.96 -0.87
CA ARG A 262 -30.53 -7.90 -0.25
C ARG A 262 -30.18 -9.00 -1.24
N GLU A 263 -28.92 -9.38 -1.23
CA GLU A 263 -28.37 -10.48 -2.03
C GLU A 263 -27.49 -11.35 -1.14
N THR A 264 -27.47 -12.66 -1.41
CA THR A 264 -26.54 -13.60 -0.79
C THR A 264 -25.78 -14.31 -1.89
N MET A 265 -24.44 -14.40 -1.74
CA MET A 265 -23.59 -15.20 -2.60
C MET A 265 -22.72 -16.14 -1.77
N THR A 266 -22.26 -17.23 -2.37
CA THR A 266 -21.30 -18.14 -1.77
C THR A 266 -19.90 -17.90 -2.34
N ASP A 267 -18.86 -18.08 -1.52
CA ASP A 267 -17.47 -18.05 -1.95
C ASP A 267 -16.63 -19.00 -1.07
N GLN A 268 -15.46 -19.40 -1.57
CA GLN A 268 -14.47 -20.17 -0.82
C GLN A 268 -13.78 -19.29 0.23
N VAL A 269 -14.52 -18.93 1.25
CA VAL A 269 -14.09 -18.02 2.32
C VAL A 269 -14.24 -18.72 3.68
N PRO A 270 -13.39 -18.37 4.66
CA PRO A 270 -13.42 -19.02 5.97
C PRO A 270 -14.58 -18.56 6.86
N GLN A 271 -15.19 -17.40 6.56
CA GLN A 271 -16.29 -16.82 7.35
C GLN A 271 -17.20 -15.96 6.50
N ALA A 272 -18.40 -15.70 6.99
CA ALA A 272 -19.32 -14.82 6.31
C ALA A 272 -18.84 -13.35 6.40
N ARG A 273 -19.16 -12.58 5.37
CA ARG A 273 -18.91 -11.13 5.34
C ARG A 273 -20.15 -10.40 4.86
N LEU A 274 -20.52 -9.34 5.57
CA LEU A 274 -21.65 -8.48 5.26
C LEU A 274 -21.16 -7.16 4.70
N TYR A 275 -21.73 -6.73 3.58
CA TYR A 275 -21.53 -5.41 3.00
C TYR A 275 -22.86 -4.67 2.97
N ARG A 276 -22.84 -3.39 3.37
CA ARG A 276 -24.00 -2.50 3.20
C ARG A 276 -23.57 -1.25 2.47
N VAL A 277 -24.33 -0.85 1.47
CA VAL A 277 -23.95 0.22 0.54
C VAL A 277 -25.12 1.18 0.33
N TRP A 278 -24.84 2.47 0.49
CA TRP A 278 -25.74 3.56 0.14
C TRP A 278 -25.10 4.44 -0.91
N ASN A 279 -25.87 4.87 -1.90
CA ASN A 279 -25.40 5.85 -2.86
C ASN A 279 -25.45 7.26 -2.24
N ILE A 280 -24.37 8.00 -2.34
CA ILE A 280 -24.15 9.31 -1.72
C ILE A 280 -23.68 10.35 -2.74
N PRO A 281 -23.64 11.66 -2.41
CA PRO A 281 -23.07 12.68 -3.28
C PRO A 281 -21.58 12.46 -3.57
N GLY A 282 -21.13 12.96 -4.71
CA GLY A 282 -19.74 12.88 -5.14
C GLY A 282 -18.82 13.89 -4.47
N VAL A 283 -17.54 13.78 -4.81
CA VAL A 283 -16.44 14.64 -4.31
C VAL A 283 -16.71 16.12 -4.56
N GLY A 284 -16.10 16.98 -3.74
CA GLY A 284 -16.26 18.44 -3.81
C GLY A 284 -17.57 18.96 -3.25
N THR A 285 -18.41 18.10 -2.64
CA THR A 285 -19.65 18.52 -1.98
C THR A 285 -19.51 18.46 -0.46
N ALA A 286 -20.06 19.46 0.23
CA ALA A 286 -20.02 19.49 1.70
C ALA A 286 -20.75 18.29 2.35
N ASP A 287 -21.70 17.67 1.68
CA ASP A 287 -22.39 16.47 2.18
C ASP A 287 -21.45 15.25 2.11
N ALA A 288 -20.63 15.11 1.05
CA ALA A 288 -19.63 14.06 0.95
C ALA A 288 -18.58 14.17 2.07
N ASP A 289 -18.04 15.37 2.31
CA ASP A 289 -17.08 15.61 3.40
C ASP A 289 -17.67 15.26 4.76
N ARG A 290 -18.92 15.66 5.02
CA ARG A 290 -19.63 15.34 6.27
C ARG A 290 -19.90 13.83 6.41
N LEU A 291 -20.21 13.15 5.32
CA LEU A 291 -20.39 11.69 5.32
C LEU A 291 -19.08 10.95 5.59
N ALA A 292 -17.96 11.48 5.14
CA ALA A 292 -16.64 10.94 5.50
C ALA A 292 -16.40 11.06 7.02
N VAL A 293 -16.70 12.21 7.62
CA VAL A 293 -16.64 12.39 9.09
C VAL A 293 -17.61 11.45 9.81
N LEU A 294 -18.83 11.27 9.29
CA LEU A 294 -19.83 10.37 9.88
C LEU A 294 -19.38 8.91 9.77
N GLY A 295 -18.79 8.51 8.65
CA GLY A 295 -18.21 7.17 8.45
C GLY A 295 -17.11 6.88 9.47
N TYR A 296 -16.23 7.84 9.71
CA TYR A 296 -15.21 7.70 10.74
C TYR A 296 -15.82 7.47 12.14
N VAL A 297 -16.81 8.27 12.56
CA VAL A 297 -17.48 8.10 13.84
C VAL A 297 -18.20 6.75 13.93
N LEU A 298 -18.79 6.29 12.81
CA LEU A 298 -19.55 5.05 12.78
C LEU A 298 -18.66 3.81 12.85
N GLY A 299 -17.59 3.76 12.03
CA GLY A 299 -16.77 2.55 11.87
C GLY A 299 -15.37 2.80 11.35
N GLY A 300 -14.84 4.04 11.42
CA GLY A 300 -13.50 4.39 10.89
C GLY A 300 -12.35 4.16 11.86
N ALA A 301 -12.63 3.77 13.09
CA ALA A 301 -11.65 3.63 14.16
C ALA A 301 -11.94 2.40 15.01
N ARG A 302 -10.93 1.92 15.73
CA ARG A 302 -11.05 0.82 16.69
C ARG A 302 -12.03 1.12 17.84
N SER A 303 -12.18 2.38 18.19
CA SER A 303 -13.12 2.85 19.22
C SER A 303 -14.44 3.37 18.67
N SER A 304 -14.63 3.32 17.34
CA SER A 304 -15.86 3.75 16.67
C SER A 304 -17.08 2.95 17.12
N ARG A 305 -18.27 3.48 16.88
CA ARG A 305 -19.51 2.91 17.45
C ARG A 305 -19.76 1.46 17.04
N LEU A 306 -19.55 1.13 15.76
CA LEU A 306 -19.74 -0.24 15.28
C LEU A 306 -18.68 -1.18 15.82
N ASP A 307 -17.41 -0.76 15.84
CA ASP A 307 -16.33 -1.59 16.37
C ASP A 307 -16.54 -1.88 17.86
N ARG A 308 -16.78 -0.82 18.65
CA ARG A 308 -17.10 -0.94 20.06
C ARG A 308 -18.23 -1.92 20.31
N ARG A 309 -19.33 -1.83 19.54
CA ARG A 309 -20.50 -2.68 19.73
C ARG A 309 -20.27 -4.09 19.22
N LEU A 310 -19.93 -4.22 17.93
CA LEU A 310 -19.92 -5.53 17.25
C LEU A 310 -18.72 -6.39 17.62
N VAL A 311 -17.55 -5.75 17.88
CA VAL A 311 -16.30 -6.48 18.13
C VAL A 311 -16.06 -6.63 19.64
N HIS A 312 -16.22 -5.56 20.42
CA HIS A 312 -15.87 -5.56 21.85
C HIS A 312 -17.01 -5.96 22.78
N VAL A 313 -18.23 -5.43 22.59
CA VAL A 313 -19.35 -5.63 23.52
C VAL A 313 -20.15 -6.87 23.15
N ASP A 314 -20.79 -6.87 21.98
CA ASP A 314 -21.71 -7.95 21.56
C ASP A 314 -20.95 -9.15 20.96
N LYS A 315 -19.70 -8.95 20.53
CA LYS A 315 -18.79 -9.97 19.96
C LYS A 315 -19.42 -10.71 18.78
N LEU A 316 -20.10 -9.96 17.91
CA LEU A 316 -20.82 -10.47 16.74
C LEU A 316 -19.95 -10.51 15.47
N ALA A 317 -18.88 -9.71 15.44
CA ALA A 317 -17.97 -9.61 14.32
C ALA A 317 -16.51 -9.67 14.78
N ASP A 318 -15.62 -10.11 13.90
CA ASP A 318 -14.17 -10.07 14.11
C ASP A 318 -13.59 -8.72 13.70
N SER A 319 -14.22 -8.07 12.70
CA SER A 319 -13.91 -6.71 12.31
C SER A 319 -15.13 -6.00 11.74
N VAL A 320 -15.16 -4.68 11.82
CA VAL A 320 -16.15 -3.84 11.14
C VAL A 320 -15.53 -2.53 10.72
N SER A 321 -15.95 -2.00 9.58
CA SER A 321 -15.54 -0.69 9.10
C SER A 321 -16.69 0.07 8.47
N ALA A 322 -16.61 1.40 8.47
CA ALA A 322 -17.51 2.27 7.74
C ALA A 322 -16.72 3.42 7.10
N SER A 323 -17.00 3.72 5.84
CA SER A 323 -16.33 4.77 5.08
C SER A 323 -17.21 5.35 3.98
N ALA A 324 -16.88 6.56 3.53
CA ALA A 324 -17.48 7.18 2.36
C ALA A 324 -16.46 7.17 1.21
N TRP A 325 -16.83 6.63 0.07
CA TRP A 325 -16.03 6.63 -1.16
C TRP A 325 -16.63 7.62 -2.13
N GLY A 326 -15.91 8.71 -2.37
CA GLY A 326 -16.34 9.75 -3.30
C GLY A 326 -15.88 9.47 -4.71
N SER A 327 -16.75 9.76 -5.71
CA SER A 327 -16.44 9.78 -7.11
C SER A 327 -17.09 11.02 -7.74
N GLU A 328 -16.80 11.34 -9.02
CA GLU A 328 -17.25 12.60 -9.65
C GLU A 328 -18.78 12.70 -9.75
N LEU A 329 -19.43 11.62 -10.23
CA LEU A 329 -20.89 11.64 -10.49
C LEU A 329 -21.72 11.35 -9.24
N GLY A 330 -21.13 10.73 -8.25
CA GLY A 330 -21.74 10.29 -7.01
C GLY A 330 -20.74 9.47 -6.25
N GLY A 331 -21.12 8.92 -5.09
CA GLY A 331 -20.26 8.08 -4.28
C GLY A 331 -21.04 6.95 -3.63
N MET A 332 -20.35 6.17 -2.83
CA MET A 332 -20.92 5.12 -2.01
C MET A 332 -20.50 5.29 -0.56
N PHE A 333 -21.42 5.07 0.35
CA PHE A 333 -21.12 4.88 1.75
C PHE A 333 -21.15 3.39 2.05
N PHE A 334 -20.07 2.87 2.60
CA PHE A 334 -19.89 1.45 2.88
C PHE A 334 -19.92 1.16 4.37
N VAL A 335 -20.53 0.05 4.75
CA VAL A 335 -20.25 -0.66 5.99
C VAL A 335 -19.89 -2.09 5.61
N GLN A 336 -18.76 -2.58 6.11
CA GLN A 336 -18.30 -3.96 5.95
C GLN A 336 -18.11 -4.59 7.32
N ALA A 337 -18.57 -5.82 7.51
CA ALA A 337 -18.34 -6.58 8.75
C ALA A 337 -17.94 -8.02 8.44
N ASP A 338 -16.84 -8.47 9.01
CA ASP A 338 -16.46 -9.87 9.06
C ASP A 338 -17.23 -10.56 10.18
N VAL A 339 -18.24 -11.35 9.81
CA VAL A 339 -19.18 -11.96 10.77
C VAL A 339 -18.44 -13.06 11.53
N LYS A 340 -18.51 -13.04 12.85
CA LYS A 340 -17.87 -14.04 13.69
C LYS A 340 -18.44 -15.43 13.40
N ALA A 341 -17.59 -16.44 13.41
CA ALA A 341 -18.00 -17.83 13.14
C ALA A 341 -19.14 -18.27 14.07
N GLY A 342 -20.22 -18.81 13.49
CA GLY A 342 -21.40 -19.25 14.20
C GLY A 342 -22.44 -18.16 14.52
N VAL A 343 -22.16 -16.90 14.15
CA VAL A 343 -23.13 -15.80 14.28
C VAL A 343 -23.94 -15.69 12.98
N ASP A 344 -25.25 -15.48 13.12
CA ASP A 344 -26.12 -15.19 11.99
C ASP A 344 -25.84 -13.78 11.46
N PRO A 345 -25.50 -13.61 10.18
CA PRO A 345 -25.31 -12.30 9.55
C PRO A 345 -26.50 -11.33 9.74
N ALA A 346 -27.72 -11.82 9.84
CA ALA A 346 -28.89 -10.99 10.12
C ALA A 346 -28.84 -10.30 11.50
N THR A 347 -28.20 -10.93 12.49
CA THR A 347 -27.96 -10.33 13.80
C THR A 347 -26.98 -9.17 13.71
N VAL A 348 -25.91 -9.33 12.90
CA VAL A 348 -24.93 -8.27 12.63
C VAL A 348 -25.58 -7.10 11.89
N GLU A 349 -26.37 -7.40 10.85
CA GLU A 349 -27.13 -6.38 10.09
C GLU A 349 -28.05 -5.56 11.00
N LYS A 350 -28.79 -6.23 11.89
CA LYS A 350 -29.65 -5.57 12.87
C LYS A 350 -28.87 -4.63 13.80
N ALA A 351 -27.73 -5.07 14.31
CA ALA A 351 -26.89 -4.27 15.18
C ALA A 351 -26.32 -3.04 14.46
N ILE A 352 -25.90 -3.19 13.19
CA ILE A 352 -25.50 -2.06 12.35
C ILE A 352 -26.64 -1.07 12.18
N ASP A 353 -27.86 -1.54 11.93
CA ASP A 353 -29.06 -0.70 11.79
C ASP A 353 -29.36 0.10 13.06
N GLU A 354 -29.26 -0.52 14.21
CA GLU A 354 -29.50 0.11 15.49
C GLU A 354 -28.50 1.22 15.78
N GLU A 355 -27.19 0.97 15.55
CA GLU A 355 -26.15 1.99 15.74
C GLU A 355 -26.26 3.14 14.74
N LEU A 356 -26.51 2.84 13.47
CA LEU A 356 -26.71 3.87 12.45
C LEU A 356 -27.93 4.75 12.79
N ARG A 357 -29.07 4.13 13.17
CA ARG A 357 -30.26 4.88 13.60
C ARG A 357 -30.00 5.73 14.86
N ALA A 358 -29.24 5.18 15.82
CA ALA A 358 -28.87 5.91 17.02
C ALA A 358 -27.97 7.13 16.70
N LEU A 359 -26.99 6.95 15.83
CA LEU A 359 -26.10 8.02 15.36
C LEU A 359 -26.87 9.11 14.60
N ILE A 360 -27.78 8.73 13.70
CA ILE A 360 -28.65 9.68 12.99
C ILE A 360 -29.60 10.43 13.94
N ALA A 361 -30.16 9.76 14.92
CA ALA A 361 -31.12 10.35 15.85
C ALA A 361 -30.45 11.28 16.86
N LYS A 362 -29.37 10.83 17.51
CA LYS A 362 -28.68 11.55 18.60
C LYS A 362 -27.53 12.44 18.13
N GLY A 363 -26.84 12.05 17.03
CA GLY A 363 -25.59 12.65 16.57
C GLY A 363 -24.37 12.09 17.31
N PRO A 364 -23.17 12.48 16.89
CA PRO A 364 -21.94 12.17 17.60
C PRO A 364 -21.85 12.98 18.90
N THR A 365 -21.10 12.48 19.85
CA THR A 365 -20.64 13.24 21.02
C THR A 365 -19.63 14.30 20.60
N ALA A 366 -19.38 15.26 21.49
CA ALA A 366 -18.35 16.28 21.24
C ALA A 366 -16.95 15.65 21.10
N ALA A 367 -16.65 14.59 21.86
CA ALA A 367 -15.39 13.87 21.82
C ALA A 367 -15.22 13.13 20.49
N GLU A 368 -16.18 12.33 20.03
CA GLU A 368 -16.16 11.63 18.76
C GLU A 368 -15.95 12.59 17.58
N LEU A 369 -16.63 13.74 17.61
CA LEU A 369 -16.49 14.74 16.56
C LEU A 369 -15.13 15.41 16.58
N ALA A 370 -14.59 15.75 17.75
CA ALA A 370 -13.24 16.33 17.88
C ALA A 370 -12.16 15.35 17.41
N GLN A 371 -12.28 14.10 17.79
CA GLN A 371 -11.38 13.02 17.37
C GLN A 371 -11.39 12.85 15.85
N ALA A 372 -12.57 12.72 15.23
CA ALA A 372 -12.69 12.60 13.78
C ALA A 372 -12.01 13.76 13.03
N LYS A 373 -12.16 15.00 13.50
CA LYS A 373 -11.49 16.17 12.93
C LYS A 373 -9.98 16.11 13.08
N THR A 374 -9.48 15.74 14.25
CA THR A 374 -8.05 15.63 14.53
C THR A 374 -7.38 14.56 13.67
N VAL A 375 -8.01 13.40 13.54
CA VAL A 375 -7.47 12.31 12.73
C VAL A 375 -7.46 12.65 11.25
N THR A 376 -8.53 13.30 10.74
CA THR A 376 -8.59 13.74 9.34
C THR A 376 -7.48 14.76 9.03
N GLU A 377 -7.28 15.77 9.90
CA GLU A 377 -6.19 16.74 9.74
C GLU A 377 -4.81 16.05 9.78
N ALA A 378 -4.59 15.19 10.77
CA ALA A 378 -3.32 14.49 10.93
C ALA A 378 -3.01 13.53 9.77
N ALA A 379 -4.01 12.83 9.23
CA ALA A 379 -3.86 11.98 8.06
C ALA A 379 -3.46 12.79 6.81
N PHE A 380 -4.13 13.93 6.60
CA PHE A 380 -3.79 14.83 5.49
C PHE A 380 -2.35 15.34 5.60
N LEU A 381 -1.91 15.79 6.79
CA LEU A 381 -0.54 16.26 7.03
C LEU A 381 0.52 15.18 6.72
N ARG A 382 0.23 13.92 7.05
CA ARG A 382 1.12 12.79 6.71
C ARG A 382 1.18 12.52 5.21
N GLY A 383 0.04 12.59 4.52
CA GLY A 383 -0.04 12.35 3.06
C GLY A 383 0.77 13.35 2.27
N ILE A 384 0.66 14.65 2.60
CA ILE A 384 1.34 15.72 1.87
C ILE A 384 2.83 15.90 2.26
N GLU A 385 3.42 15.00 3.03
CA GLU A 385 4.87 14.94 3.17
C GLU A 385 5.53 14.66 1.81
N ARG A 386 4.89 13.84 0.97
CA ARG A 386 5.37 13.48 -0.37
C ARG A 386 5.03 14.55 -1.40
N ILE A 387 5.95 14.78 -2.35
CA ILE A 387 5.68 15.67 -3.49
C ILE A 387 4.90 14.96 -4.59
N GLY A 388 5.20 13.69 -4.85
CA GLY A 388 4.59 12.84 -5.88
C GLY A 388 4.05 11.53 -5.33
N GLY A 389 3.77 10.58 -6.23
CA GLY A 389 3.16 9.30 -5.89
C GLY A 389 1.71 9.42 -5.45
N PHE A 390 1.14 8.31 -4.99
CA PHE A 390 -0.26 8.29 -4.52
C PHE A 390 -0.49 9.17 -3.29
N GLY A 391 -1.44 10.09 -3.38
CA GLY A 391 -1.81 11.00 -2.29
C GLY A 391 -0.78 12.07 -1.94
N GLY A 392 0.30 12.19 -2.72
CA GLY A 392 1.27 13.27 -2.59
C GLY A 392 0.72 14.63 -3.05
N LYS A 393 1.51 15.68 -2.88
CA LYS A 393 1.05 17.06 -3.20
C LYS A 393 0.62 17.21 -4.67
N ALA A 394 1.37 16.62 -5.61
CA ALA A 394 1.02 16.63 -7.02
C ALA A 394 -0.33 15.95 -7.29
N ASP A 395 -0.56 14.81 -6.66
CA ASP A 395 -1.77 14.02 -6.80
C ASP A 395 -2.99 14.75 -6.24
N VAL A 396 -2.88 15.35 -5.05
CA VAL A 396 -3.94 16.17 -4.43
C VAL A 396 -4.33 17.35 -5.31
N LEU A 397 -3.36 18.06 -5.90
CA LEU A 397 -3.63 19.18 -6.80
C LEU A 397 -4.29 18.72 -8.10
N ALA A 398 -3.84 17.60 -8.66
CA ALA A 398 -4.40 17.02 -9.88
C ALA A 398 -5.84 16.55 -9.67
N GLU A 399 -6.10 15.77 -8.62
CA GLU A 399 -7.43 15.28 -8.25
C GLU A 399 -8.43 16.43 -8.09
N CYS A 400 -8.09 17.42 -7.28
CA CYS A 400 -8.91 18.61 -7.08
C CYS A 400 -9.21 19.34 -8.40
N THR A 401 -8.21 19.44 -9.27
CA THR A 401 -8.34 20.14 -10.54
C THR A 401 -9.22 19.36 -11.52
N VAL A 402 -9.02 18.06 -11.63
CA VAL A 402 -9.74 17.21 -12.60
C VAL A 402 -11.17 16.96 -12.13
N LEU A 403 -11.38 16.51 -10.90
CA LEU A 403 -12.72 16.12 -10.44
C LEU A 403 -13.59 17.29 -10.02
N VAL A 404 -13.01 18.34 -9.43
CA VAL A 404 -13.76 19.49 -8.89
C VAL A 404 -13.58 20.76 -9.73
N GLY A 405 -12.53 20.83 -10.54
CA GLY A 405 -12.19 22.01 -11.36
C GLY A 405 -11.42 23.10 -10.62
N LYS A 406 -11.06 22.86 -9.34
CA LYS A 406 -10.43 23.85 -8.45
C LYS A 406 -9.26 23.21 -7.70
N PRO A 407 -7.98 23.59 -7.97
CA PRO A 407 -6.82 22.98 -7.34
C PRO A 407 -6.81 23.03 -5.81
N THR A 408 -7.55 23.97 -5.21
CA THR A 408 -7.64 24.15 -3.76
C THR A 408 -8.83 23.43 -3.12
N CYS A 409 -9.49 22.50 -3.80
CA CYS A 409 -10.68 21.81 -3.26
C CYS A 409 -10.40 21.12 -1.92
N TYR A 410 -9.19 20.59 -1.71
CA TYR A 410 -8.78 20.00 -0.43
C TYR A 410 -8.88 20.99 0.75
N ARG A 411 -8.63 22.30 0.52
CA ARG A 411 -8.78 23.33 1.56
C ARG A 411 -10.24 23.53 1.93
N ASP A 412 -11.12 23.47 0.94
CA ASP A 412 -12.56 23.61 1.16
C ASP A 412 -13.08 22.39 1.93
N SER A 413 -12.65 21.19 1.58
CA SER A 413 -12.95 19.95 2.30
C SER A 413 -12.46 19.99 3.75
N LEU A 414 -11.21 20.39 3.99
CA LEU A 414 -10.68 20.57 5.37
C LEU A 414 -11.46 21.62 6.15
N LYS A 415 -11.86 22.75 5.54
CA LYS A 415 -12.70 23.76 6.19
C LYS A 415 -14.08 23.24 6.53
N VAL A 416 -14.73 22.51 5.62
CA VAL A 416 -16.02 21.86 5.88
C VAL A 416 -15.88 20.88 7.03
N THR A 417 -14.88 20.02 7.04
CA THR A 417 -14.61 19.07 8.11
C THR A 417 -14.41 19.79 9.44
N ALA A 418 -13.55 20.81 9.50
CA ALA A 418 -13.28 21.58 10.71
C ALA A 418 -14.54 22.30 11.27
N ALA A 419 -15.37 22.84 10.37
CA ALA A 419 -16.61 23.56 10.74
C ALA A 419 -17.80 22.63 11.00
N THR A 420 -17.70 21.35 10.68
CA THR A 420 -18.81 20.40 10.82
C THR A 420 -19.27 20.27 12.28
N THR A 421 -20.59 20.29 12.48
CA THR A 421 -21.28 20.17 13.78
C THR A 421 -22.05 18.86 13.89
N ALA A 422 -22.33 18.42 15.11
CA ALA A 422 -23.16 17.24 15.35
C ALA A 422 -24.56 17.34 14.69
N ALA A 423 -25.15 18.53 14.67
CA ALA A 423 -26.45 18.75 14.02
C ALA A 423 -26.35 18.55 12.48
N GLN A 424 -25.25 18.97 11.85
CA GLN A 424 -25.03 18.77 10.42
C GLN A 424 -24.78 17.30 10.09
N LEU A 425 -24.06 16.54 10.95
CA LEU A 425 -23.89 15.10 10.77
C LEU A 425 -25.20 14.34 10.89
N LYS A 426 -26.06 14.71 11.85
CA LYS A 426 -27.44 14.17 11.92
C LYS A 426 -28.22 14.42 10.63
N ALA A 427 -28.18 15.65 10.15
CA ALA A 427 -28.91 16.05 8.96
C ALA A 427 -28.45 15.28 7.70
N VAL A 428 -27.12 15.15 7.50
CA VAL A 428 -26.58 14.45 6.35
C VAL A 428 -26.82 12.94 6.44
N GLY A 429 -26.66 12.33 7.60
CA GLY A 429 -26.98 10.92 7.84
C GLY A 429 -28.47 10.62 7.58
N LYS A 430 -29.38 11.48 8.08
CA LYS A 430 -30.81 11.36 7.82
C LYS A 430 -31.13 11.50 6.33
N LYS A 431 -30.46 12.41 5.63
CA LYS A 431 -30.71 12.65 4.20
C LYS A 431 -30.29 11.48 3.31
N TRP A 432 -29.15 10.85 3.59
CA TRP A 432 -28.51 9.90 2.67
C TRP A 432 -28.54 8.45 3.16
N LEU A 433 -28.49 8.18 4.49
CA LEU A 433 -28.33 6.83 5.03
C LEU A 433 -29.61 6.29 5.71
N SER A 434 -30.71 7.04 5.72
CA SER A 434 -31.98 6.59 6.32
C SER A 434 -32.98 6.02 5.31
N LYS A 435 -32.61 5.95 4.03
CA LYS A 435 -33.40 5.41 2.93
C LYS A 435 -32.94 4.00 2.57
N GLY A 436 -33.27 3.54 1.37
CA GLY A 436 -32.85 2.23 0.91
C GLY A 436 -31.34 2.07 0.76
N ASP A 437 -30.87 0.87 0.96
CA ASP A 437 -29.50 0.40 0.79
C ASP A 437 -29.43 -0.88 -0.04
N TYR A 438 -28.21 -1.27 -0.43
CA TYR A 438 -27.93 -2.60 -0.93
C TYR A 438 -27.12 -3.35 0.11
N THR A 439 -27.57 -4.55 0.47
CA THR A 439 -26.87 -5.45 1.37
C THR A 439 -26.44 -6.71 0.62
N LEU A 440 -25.14 -6.99 0.63
CA LEU A 440 -24.57 -8.23 0.11
C LEU A 440 -24.01 -9.06 1.26
N THR A 441 -24.49 -10.30 1.41
CA THR A 441 -23.93 -11.26 2.35
C THR A 441 -23.15 -12.32 1.57
N VAL A 442 -21.86 -12.44 1.83
CA VAL A 442 -21.01 -13.51 1.32
C VAL A 442 -20.91 -14.59 2.37
N THR A 443 -21.25 -15.82 2.03
CA THR A 443 -21.21 -16.96 2.96
C THR A 443 -20.22 -18.04 2.49
N PRO A 444 -19.61 -18.79 3.43
CA PRO A 444 -18.75 -19.91 3.06
C PRO A 444 -19.49 -20.94 2.21
N GLY A 445 -18.87 -21.39 1.12
CA GLY A 445 -19.43 -22.36 0.20
C GLY A 445 -18.63 -22.51 -1.08
N ALA A 446 -19.22 -23.15 -2.06
CA ALA A 446 -18.62 -23.19 -3.39
C ALA A 446 -18.54 -21.77 -3.97
N LYS A 447 -17.43 -21.46 -4.64
CA LYS A 447 -17.24 -20.18 -5.29
C LYS A 447 -18.34 -19.96 -6.34
N ALA A 448 -19.04 -18.83 -6.24
CA ALA A 448 -20.03 -18.45 -7.25
C ALA A 448 -19.35 -18.25 -8.61
N ALA A 449 -20.05 -18.59 -9.69
CA ALA A 449 -19.56 -18.30 -11.03
C ALA A 449 -19.37 -16.78 -11.21
N PRO A 450 -18.29 -16.34 -11.90
CA PRO A 450 -18.13 -14.93 -12.25
C PRO A 450 -19.35 -14.41 -13.00
N VAL A 451 -19.74 -13.17 -12.69
CA VAL A 451 -20.77 -12.44 -13.45
C VAL A 451 -20.06 -11.78 -14.62
N ASP A 452 -20.08 -12.44 -15.75
CA ASP A 452 -19.52 -11.89 -16.98
C ASP A 452 -20.67 -11.74 -18.00
N PRO A 453 -21.18 -10.52 -18.21
CA PRO A 453 -22.24 -10.31 -19.16
C PRO A 453 -21.79 -10.71 -20.56
N PRO A 454 -22.68 -11.28 -21.41
CA PRO A 454 -22.32 -11.62 -22.77
C PRO A 454 -21.97 -10.37 -23.57
N ALA A 455 -20.99 -10.51 -24.48
CA ALA A 455 -20.63 -9.42 -25.39
C ALA A 455 -21.86 -8.88 -26.13
N VAL A 456 -21.96 -7.54 -26.18
CA VAL A 456 -23.04 -6.90 -26.92
C VAL A 456 -22.77 -7.01 -28.42
N ALA A 457 -23.66 -7.70 -29.15
CA ALA A 457 -23.53 -7.86 -30.59
C ALA A 457 -23.90 -6.57 -31.34
N ASN A 458 -23.28 -6.37 -32.50
CA ASN A 458 -23.60 -5.26 -33.44
C ASN A 458 -23.48 -3.86 -32.82
N LEU A 459 -22.45 -3.61 -32.04
CA LEU A 459 -22.14 -2.29 -31.52
C LEU A 459 -21.89 -1.30 -32.68
N PRO A 460 -22.41 -0.07 -32.60
CA PRO A 460 -22.07 0.93 -33.59
C PRO A 460 -20.58 1.28 -33.52
N PRO A 461 -19.95 1.63 -34.65
CA PRO A 461 -18.55 2.09 -34.63
C PRO A 461 -18.39 3.30 -33.72
N THR A 462 -17.29 3.32 -32.94
CA THR A 462 -16.94 4.46 -32.12
C THR A 462 -16.63 5.66 -33.03
N THR A 463 -17.30 6.78 -32.83
CA THR A 463 -17.07 8.01 -33.62
C THR A 463 -16.15 8.95 -32.84
N VAL A 464 -15.15 9.50 -33.52
CA VAL A 464 -14.26 10.51 -32.95
C VAL A 464 -14.89 11.90 -33.13
N PRO A 465 -15.20 12.63 -32.04
CA PRO A 465 -15.72 13.97 -32.15
C PRO A 465 -14.68 14.95 -32.74
N PRO A 466 -15.09 16.03 -33.41
CA PRO A 466 -14.14 16.99 -33.96
C PRO A 466 -13.35 17.71 -32.84
N PRO A 467 -12.09 18.13 -33.11
CA PRO A 467 -11.26 18.85 -32.15
C PRO A 467 -11.93 20.14 -31.64
N ALA A 468 -11.57 20.52 -30.42
CA ALA A 468 -12.09 21.72 -29.76
C ALA A 468 -11.70 22.97 -30.52
N LYS A 469 -12.73 23.85 -30.81
CA LYS A 469 -12.50 25.10 -31.53
C LYS A 469 -11.75 26.11 -30.65
N GLY A 470 -10.90 26.93 -31.30
CA GLY A 470 -10.21 28.06 -30.65
C GLY A 470 -8.90 27.72 -29.95
N LEU A 471 -8.57 26.43 -29.78
CA LEU A 471 -7.28 25.98 -29.33
C LEU A 471 -6.28 25.91 -30.49
N LYS A 472 -4.99 26.09 -30.20
CA LYS A 472 -3.93 26.18 -31.23
C LYS A 472 -2.68 25.48 -30.73
N THR A 473 -1.99 24.79 -31.62
CA THR A 473 -0.64 24.29 -31.36
C THR A 473 0.38 25.43 -31.50
N THR A 474 1.52 25.26 -30.86
CA THR A 474 2.72 26.11 -31.02
C THR A 474 3.83 25.29 -31.63
N PRO A 475 4.70 25.88 -32.48
CA PRO A 475 5.85 25.15 -33.01
C PRO A 475 6.74 24.60 -31.89
N SER A 476 7.26 23.40 -32.08
CA SER A 476 8.28 22.78 -31.21
C SER A 476 9.60 22.64 -31.99
N ASP A 477 10.71 22.75 -31.27
CA ASP A 477 12.05 22.47 -31.77
C ASP A 477 12.55 21.07 -31.34
N VAL A 478 11.66 20.25 -30.79
CA VAL A 478 11.99 18.90 -30.33
C VAL A 478 12.16 17.97 -31.54
N ASP A 479 13.37 17.48 -31.74
CA ASP A 479 13.62 16.39 -32.68
C ASP A 479 13.28 15.03 -31.99
N ARG A 480 12.07 14.55 -32.24
CA ARG A 480 11.61 13.28 -31.67
C ARG A 480 12.30 12.06 -32.27
N SER A 481 12.85 12.20 -33.48
CA SER A 481 13.58 11.10 -34.13
C SER A 481 14.90 10.76 -33.43
N ALA A 482 15.43 11.69 -32.63
CA ALA A 482 16.61 11.48 -31.80
C ALA A 482 16.34 10.63 -30.56
N GLY A 483 15.06 10.34 -30.26
CA GLY A 483 14.65 9.65 -29.04
C GLY A 483 14.65 10.56 -27.80
N PRO A 484 14.39 9.99 -26.60
CA PRO A 484 14.34 10.76 -25.36
C PRO A 484 15.70 11.37 -25.00
N PRO A 485 15.73 12.63 -24.52
CA PRO A 485 16.97 13.27 -24.07
C PRO A 485 17.66 12.46 -22.98
N THR A 486 18.98 12.32 -23.07
CA THR A 486 19.77 11.63 -22.06
C THR A 486 20.47 12.60 -21.12
N THR A 487 20.70 12.19 -19.88
CA THR A 487 21.52 12.92 -18.90
C THR A 487 22.64 12.04 -18.37
N THR A 488 23.80 12.64 -18.17
CA THR A 488 24.97 11.99 -17.57
C THR A 488 25.29 12.50 -16.18
N THR A 489 24.59 13.55 -15.73
CA THR A 489 24.77 14.18 -14.42
C THR A 489 23.56 13.89 -13.56
N PHE A 490 23.80 13.51 -12.31
CA PHE A 490 22.74 13.19 -11.34
C PHE A 490 23.01 13.90 -10.04
N PRO A 491 21.96 14.30 -9.31
CA PRO A 491 22.11 14.90 -7.98
C PRO A 491 22.87 13.94 -7.05
N PRO A 492 23.73 14.47 -6.16
CA PRO A 492 24.42 13.64 -5.19
C PRO A 492 23.43 13.10 -4.15
N LEU A 493 23.71 11.91 -3.62
CA LEU A 493 23.02 11.39 -2.45
C LEU A 493 23.29 12.27 -1.24
N VAL A 494 22.23 12.78 -0.62
CA VAL A 494 22.29 13.49 0.67
C VAL A 494 21.45 12.72 1.68
N PHE A 495 22.12 11.91 2.50
CA PHE A 495 21.49 11.25 3.64
C PHE A 495 21.60 12.16 4.88
N PRO A 496 20.54 12.30 5.71
CA PRO A 496 20.62 13.15 6.90
C PRO A 496 21.75 12.72 7.84
N PRO A 497 22.49 13.65 8.44
CA PRO A 497 23.50 13.30 9.46
C PRO A 497 22.82 12.65 10.67
N LEU A 498 23.45 11.63 11.24
CA LEU A 498 22.94 10.89 12.38
C LEU A 498 23.56 11.39 13.68
N GLU A 499 22.71 11.77 14.61
CA GLU A 499 23.07 12.10 15.99
C GLU A 499 22.79 10.88 16.88
N ARG A 500 23.75 10.53 17.77
CA ARG A 500 23.65 9.36 18.63
C ARG A 500 23.69 9.73 20.09
N GLY A 501 22.85 9.09 20.89
CA GLY A 501 22.79 9.25 22.34
C GLY A 501 22.53 7.92 23.06
N THR A 502 22.49 8.00 24.37
CA THR A 502 22.12 6.87 25.24
C THR A 502 21.23 7.41 26.34
N LEU A 503 20.11 6.77 26.58
CA LEU A 503 19.19 7.09 27.67
C LEU A 503 19.75 6.65 29.03
N ALA A 504 19.23 7.22 30.09
CA ALA A 504 19.60 6.88 31.45
C ALA A 504 19.38 5.40 31.78
N ASN A 505 18.47 4.72 31.12
CA ASN A 505 18.17 3.29 31.25
C ASN A 505 19.05 2.38 30.38
N GLY A 506 19.96 2.94 29.58
CA GLY A 506 20.90 2.21 28.75
C GLY A 506 20.45 1.99 27.29
N ALA A 507 19.21 2.31 26.94
CA ALA A 507 18.75 2.22 25.55
C ALA A 507 19.49 3.26 24.66
N LYS A 508 19.83 2.87 23.44
CA LYS A 508 20.49 3.75 22.47
C LYS A 508 19.47 4.64 21.78
N VAL A 509 19.91 5.82 21.34
CA VAL A 509 19.09 6.75 20.53
C VAL A 509 19.86 7.08 19.26
N VAL A 510 19.15 7.07 18.13
CA VAL A 510 19.66 7.54 16.84
C VAL A 510 18.64 8.52 16.26
N LEU A 511 19.06 9.75 16.04
CA LEU A 511 18.24 10.82 15.50
C LEU A 511 18.75 11.23 14.12
N ALA A 512 17.84 11.24 13.12
CA ALA A 512 17.99 11.92 11.85
C ALA A 512 17.13 13.19 11.90
N ARG A 513 17.74 14.35 12.09
CA ARG A 513 16.99 15.59 12.20
C ARG A 513 16.46 16.05 10.84
N ARG A 514 15.15 16.34 10.76
CA ARG A 514 14.49 16.90 9.57
C ARG A 514 13.67 18.15 9.93
N PRO A 515 14.25 19.36 9.77
CA PRO A 515 13.58 20.61 10.09
C PRO A 515 12.34 20.85 9.23
N GLY A 516 11.33 21.51 9.80
CA GLY A 516 10.15 21.97 9.10
C GLY A 516 9.01 20.96 8.98
N LEU A 517 9.18 19.72 9.44
CA LEU A 517 8.09 18.74 9.50
C LEU A 517 7.28 18.93 10.79
N PRO A 518 5.95 19.06 10.71
CA PRO A 518 5.09 19.11 11.90
C PRO A 518 4.87 17.75 12.55
N LEU A 519 5.71 16.77 12.22
CA LEU A 519 5.63 15.36 12.59
C LEU A 519 6.97 14.87 13.16
N VAL A 520 6.90 13.99 14.14
CA VAL A 520 8.02 13.17 14.61
C VAL A 520 7.65 11.71 14.44
N GLN A 521 8.47 10.98 13.72
CA GLN A 521 8.35 9.53 13.58
C GLN A 521 9.43 8.85 14.43
N LEU A 522 9.02 7.85 15.19
CA LEU A 522 9.88 7.13 16.12
C LEU A 522 9.63 5.64 16.02
N SER A 523 10.70 4.85 16.14
CA SER A 523 10.62 3.40 16.27
C SER A 523 11.55 2.91 17.37
N VAL A 524 11.00 2.23 18.38
CA VAL A 524 11.78 1.50 19.37
C VAL A 524 12.06 0.12 18.78
N GLN A 525 13.29 -0.14 18.36
CA GLN A 525 13.75 -1.43 17.84
C GLN A 525 14.35 -2.25 18.97
N ILE A 526 13.88 -3.48 19.18
CA ILE A 526 14.34 -4.37 20.24
C ILE A 526 14.88 -5.65 19.60
N ALA A 527 16.19 -5.84 19.69
CA ALA A 527 16.86 -7.00 19.14
C ALA A 527 16.53 -8.27 19.97
N ASP A 528 16.63 -9.44 19.34
CA ASP A 528 16.40 -10.75 19.96
C ASP A 528 14.98 -10.94 20.55
N ALA A 529 14.01 -10.14 20.08
CA ALA A 529 12.60 -10.16 20.49
C ALA A 529 11.65 -10.49 19.33
N GLY A 530 12.14 -11.15 18.30
CA GLY A 530 11.35 -11.56 17.13
C GLY A 530 10.80 -12.99 17.25
N TYR A 531 10.27 -13.52 16.14
CA TYR A 531 9.71 -14.88 16.05
C TYR A 531 10.73 -15.95 16.41
N THR A 532 12.02 -15.68 16.19
CA THR A 532 13.12 -16.57 16.62
C THR A 532 13.18 -16.77 18.12
N SER A 533 12.55 -15.90 18.89
CA SER A 533 12.49 -16.00 20.36
C SER A 533 11.25 -16.73 20.88
N ASP A 534 10.41 -17.25 19.98
CA ASP A 534 9.24 -18.04 20.36
C ASP A 534 9.67 -19.28 21.15
N PRO A 535 9.01 -19.62 22.25
CA PRO A 535 9.29 -20.85 22.99
C PRO A 535 9.08 -22.09 22.10
N ALA A 536 9.89 -23.12 22.33
CA ALA A 536 9.78 -24.37 21.59
C ALA A 536 8.33 -24.92 21.60
N GLY A 537 7.79 -25.23 20.41
CA GLY A 537 6.41 -25.71 20.23
C GLY A 537 5.33 -24.63 20.34
N LYS A 538 5.69 -23.36 20.49
CA LYS A 538 4.74 -22.23 20.59
C LYS A 538 5.03 -21.13 19.57
N PRO A 539 5.06 -21.47 18.27
CA PRO A 539 5.26 -20.45 17.24
C PRO A 539 4.11 -19.43 17.29
N GLY A 540 4.43 -18.15 17.04
CA GLY A 540 3.50 -17.04 17.10
C GLY A 540 3.45 -16.30 18.44
N THR A 541 4.18 -16.75 19.45
CA THR A 541 4.20 -16.11 20.79
C THR A 541 4.65 -14.65 20.70
N ALA A 542 5.74 -14.36 20.02
CA ALA A 542 6.28 -13.00 19.89
C ALA A 542 5.29 -12.05 19.19
N ALA A 543 4.77 -12.48 18.06
CA ALA A 543 3.81 -11.66 17.32
C ALA A 543 2.52 -11.42 18.10
N PHE A 544 1.99 -12.48 18.76
CA PHE A 544 0.78 -12.36 19.55
C PHE A 544 1.01 -11.50 20.82
N ALA A 545 2.16 -11.66 21.51
CA ALA A 545 2.50 -10.84 22.66
C ALA A 545 2.63 -9.35 22.29
N MET A 546 3.28 -9.05 21.17
CA MET A 546 3.36 -7.68 20.65
C MET A 546 1.98 -7.13 20.27
N GLY A 547 1.13 -7.92 19.64
CA GLY A 547 -0.24 -7.54 19.30
C GLY A 547 -1.15 -7.33 20.51
N MET A 548 -0.76 -7.82 21.69
CA MET A 548 -1.50 -7.60 22.93
C MET A 548 -1.09 -6.32 23.70
N LEU A 549 0.04 -5.68 23.33
CA LEU A 549 0.58 -4.55 24.10
C LEU A 549 -0.37 -3.33 24.10
N ASP A 550 -1.05 -3.08 23.00
CA ASP A 550 -1.98 -1.97 22.82
C ASP A 550 -3.45 -2.37 23.06
N GLU A 551 -3.68 -3.59 23.58
CA GLU A 551 -5.00 -4.06 24.03
C GLU A 551 -5.30 -3.65 25.50
N GLY A 552 -4.77 -2.52 25.86
CA GLY A 552 -4.89 -1.90 27.18
C GLY A 552 -3.53 -1.72 27.84
N ALA A 553 -3.26 -0.50 28.30
CA ALA A 553 -1.99 -0.14 28.92
C ALA A 553 -2.15 0.97 29.98
N GLY A 554 -1.35 0.92 31.03
CA GLY A 554 -1.44 1.87 32.13
C GLY A 554 -2.81 1.83 32.82
N SER A 555 -3.52 2.94 32.78
CA SER A 555 -4.91 3.05 33.28
C SER A 555 -5.97 2.93 32.19
N TYR A 556 -5.56 2.72 30.94
CA TYR A 556 -6.47 2.66 29.80
C TYR A 556 -6.77 1.22 29.41
N GLY A 557 -8.05 0.85 29.29
CA GLY A 557 -8.46 -0.35 28.54
C GLY A 557 -8.29 -0.15 27.04
N ALA A 558 -8.44 -1.19 26.24
CA ALA A 558 -8.18 -1.19 24.78
C ALA A 558 -8.85 -0.03 24.04
N LEU A 559 -10.14 0.17 24.22
CA LEU A 559 -10.90 1.24 23.58
C LEU A 559 -10.45 2.64 24.02
N ALA A 560 -10.24 2.84 25.32
CA ALA A 560 -9.81 4.14 25.85
C ALA A 560 -8.38 4.52 25.41
N LEU A 561 -7.49 3.53 25.22
CA LEU A 561 -6.17 3.73 24.66
C LEU A 561 -6.25 4.15 23.19
N GLY A 562 -7.11 3.51 22.40
CA GLY A 562 -7.42 3.91 21.04
C GLY A 562 -7.97 5.34 20.97
N ASP A 563 -9.01 5.65 21.74
CA ASP A 563 -9.59 6.99 21.84
C ASP A 563 -8.53 8.06 22.14
N ARG A 564 -7.62 7.77 23.08
CA ARG A 564 -6.56 8.70 23.45
C ARG A 564 -5.53 8.89 22.37
N THR A 565 -5.10 7.82 21.71
CA THR A 565 -4.15 7.85 20.59
C THR A 565 -4.69 8.71 19.45
N GLU A 566 -5.93 8.49 19.07
CA GLU A 566 -6.59 9.19 17.98
C GLU A 566 -6.88 10.66 18.34
N ALA A 567 -7.28 10.97 19.59
CA ALA A 567 -7.46 12.34 20.04
C ALA A 567 -6.17 13.18 19.98
N LEU A 568 -5.00 12.54 20.04
CA LEU A 568 -3.70 13.18 19.83
C LEU A 568 -3.31 13.30 18.35
N GLY A 569 -4.08 12.70 17.43
CA GLY A 569 -3.72 12.54 16.03
C GLY A 569 -2.46 11.69 15.85
N ALA A 570 -2.15 10.85 16.83
CA ALA A 570 -1.01 9.94 16.78
C ALA A 570 -1.35 8.64 16.05
N VAL A 571 -0.31 7.97 15.57
CA VAL A 571 -0.37 6.57 15.12
C VAL A 571 0.62 5.79 15.97
N LEU A 572 0.12 4.80 16.68
CA LEU A 572 0.93 3.90 17.49
C LEU A 572 0.72 2.48 16.97
N GLY A 573 1.80 1.73 16.84
CA GLY A 573 1.77 0.34 16.39
C GLY A 573 2.84 -0.49 17.06
N THR A 574 2.58 -1.77 17.21
CA THR A 574 3.49 -2.76 17.78
C THR A 574 3.62 -3.93 16.82
N GLY A 575 4.77 -4.60 16.83
CA GLY A 575 4.94 -5.76 15.95
C GLY A 575 6.26 -6.49 16.20
N ALA A 576 6.33 -7.70 15.68
CA ALA A 576 7.53 -8.50 15.63
C ALA A 576 7.88 -8.89 14.19
N SER A 577 9.15 -9.17 13.96
CA SER A 577 9.70 -9.76 12.74
C SER A 577 10.46 -11.02 13.10
N PHE A 578 11.18 -11.65 12.19
CA PHE A 578 12.03 -12.79 12.53
C PHE A 578 13.01 -12.45 13.64
N ASP A 579 13.72 -11.33 13.56
CA ASP A 579 14.91 -11.05 14.36
C ASP A 579 14.68 -10.03 15.49
N GLY A 580 13.53 -9.38 15.55
CA GLY A 580 13.29 -8.36 16.56
C GLY A 580 11.85 -7.92 16.65
N ALA A 581 11.55 -7.19 17.71
CA ALA A 581 10.28 -6.50 17.92
C ALA A 581 10.45 -4.99 17.74
N SER A 582 9.36 -4.32 17.44
CA SER A 582 9.34 -2.87 17.32
C SER A 582 8.03 -2.25 17.83
N LEU A 583 8.16 -1.05 18.40
CA LEU A 583 7.03 -0.17 18.62
C LEU A 583 7.23 1.05 17.74
N TYR A 584 6.20 1.46 17.03
CA TYR A 584 6.20 2.61 16.15
C TYR A 584 5.30 3.71 16.69
N LEU A 585 5.74 4.95 16.59
CA LEU A 585 4.94 6.14 16.90
C LEU A 585 5.15 7.20 15.83
N SER A 586 4.04 7.70 15.25
CA SER A 586 4.01 8.94 14.48
C SER A 586 3.16 9.95 15.23
N ALA A 587 3.76 11.04 15.68
CA ALA A 587 3.11 12.06 16.48
C ALA A 587 3.20 13.43 15.81
N LEU A 588 2.14 14.23 15.92
CA LEU A 588 2.24 15.66 15.66
C LEU A 588 3.22 16.27 16.64
N THR A 589 4.12 17.15 16.20
CA THR A 589 5.16 17.78 17.06
C THR A 589 4.53 18.43 18.30
N LYS A 590 3.37 19.11 18.14
CA LYS A 590 2.61 19.72 19.25
C LYS A 590 2.11 18.74 20.30
N ASN A 591 1.95 17.46 19.94
CA ASN A 591 1.41 16.39 20.78
C ASN A 591 2.46 15.31 21.12
N LEU A 592 3.75 15.57 20.86
CA LEU A 592 4.81 14.57 21.02
C LEU A 592 4.88 14.04 22.45
N GLU A 593 4.88 14.90 23.45
CA GLU A 593 5.04 14.54 24.87
C GLU A 593 3.92 13.62 25.37
N PRO A 594 2.62 13.94 25.22
CA PRO A 594 1.55 13.04 25.58
C PRO A 594 1.52 11.76 24.73
N SER A 595 2.01 11.80 23.49
CA SER A 595 2.12 10.60 22.65
C SER A 595 3.26 9.67 23.11
N LEU A 596 4.39 10.22 23.57
CA LEU A 596 5.46 9.44 24.20
C LEU A 596 5.00 8.80 25.51
N ALA A 597 4.15 9.48 26.28
CA ALA A 597 3.57 8.90 27.50
C ALA A 597 2.71 7.66 27.18
N LEU A 598 1.90 7.71 26.10
CA LEU A 598 1.15 6.53 25.65
C LEU A 598 2.06 5.40 25.16
N LEU A 599 3.09 5.71 24.39
CA LEU A 599 4.08 4.72 23.98
C LEU A 599 4.73 4.04 25.17
N ALA A 600 5.07 4.84 26.20
CA ALA A 600 5.64 4.32 27.45
C ALA A 600 4.65 3.41 28.19
N ASP A 601 3.36 3.76 28.25
CA ASP A 601 2.34 2.91 28.85
C ASP A 601 2.25 1.56 28.12
N VAL A 602 2.19 1.58 26.80
CA VAL A 602 2.11 0.37 25.96
C VAL A 602 3.36 -0.52 26.14
N LEU A 603 4.54 0.08 26.23
CA LEU A 603 5.78 -0.68 26.39
C LEU A 603 5.95 -1.23 27.80
N LEU A 604 5.63 -0.44 28.83
CA LEU A 604 6.00 -0.71 30.23
C LEU A 604 4.88 -1.31 31.06
N ARG A 605 3.63 -1.01 30.71
CA ARG A 605 2.46 -1.32 31.52
C ARG A 605 1.30 -1.94 30.74
N PRO A 606 1.57 -2.88 29.80
CA PRO A 606 0.46 -3.55 29.12
C PRO A 606 -0.34 -4.39 30.12
N THR A 607 -1.66 -4.33 30.02
CA THR A 607 -2.55 -4.99 30.99
C THR A 607 -2.71 -6.48 30.77
N PHE A 608 -2.68 -6.92 29.51
CA PHE A 608 -3.04 -8.28 29.12
C PHE A 608 -4.39 -8.73 29.70
N ASP A 609 -5.41 -7.89 29.59
CA ASP A 609 -6.74 -8.22 30.10
C ASP A 609 -7.23 -9.55 29.54
N ALA A 610 -7.85 -10.39 30.38
CA ALA A 610 -8.25 -11.75 30.01
C ALA A 610 -9.36 -11.75 28.92
N ASN A 611 -10.28 -10.78 28.96
CA ASN A 611 -11.35 -10.70 27.96
C ASN A 611 -10.79 -10.23 26.61
N GLU A 612 -9.86 -9.27 26.64
CA GLU A 612 -9.16 -8.81 25.44
C GLU A 612 -8.26 -9.91 24.85
N LEU A 613 -7.58 -10.69 25.70
CA LEU A 613 -6.80 -11.84 25.23
C LEU A 613 -7.66 -12.84 24.44
N GLU A 614 -8.84 -13.19 24.94
CA GLU A 614 -9.71 -14.12 24.24
C GLU A 614 -10.35 -13.50 22.99
N ARG A 615 -10.64 -12.19 23.02
CA ARG A 615 -11.11 -11.47 21.82
C ARG A 615 -10.04 -11.48 20.72
N VAL A 616 -8.81 -11.08 21.05
CA VAL A 616 -7.68 -11.05 20.10
C VAL A 616 -7.36 -12.46 19.62
N ARG A 617 -7.40 -13.49 20.50
CA ARG A 617 -7.22 -14.88 20.12
C ARG A 617 -8.22 -15.31 19.04
N ALA A 618 -9.51 -15.00 19.25
CA ALA A 618 -10.55 -15.34 18.30
C ALA A 618 -10.30 -14.67 16.92
N GLN A 619 -9.97 -13.38 16.92
CA GLN A 619 -9.63 -12.63 15.70
C GLN A 619 -8.37 -13.19 15.02
N TRP A 620 -7.35 -13.54 15.80
CA TRP A 620 -6.11 -14.12 15.29
C TRP A 620 -6.33 -15.48 14.61
N LEU A 621 -7.14 -16.34 15.22
CA LEU A 621 -7.53 -17.63 14.65
C LEU A 621 -8.36 -17.47 13.37
N ALA A 622 -9.26 -16.48 13.32
CA ALA A 622 -9.98 -16.14 12.11
C ALA A 622 -9.03 -15.64 10.99
N GLY A 623 -8.07 -14.77 11.36
CA GLY A 623 -7.03 -14.30 10.47
C GLY A 623 -6.15 -15.43 9.90
N LEU A 624 -5.79 -16.42 10.73
CA LEU A 624 -5.05 -17.62 10.28
C LEU A 624 -5.84 -18.40 9.23
N LYS A 625 -7.14 -18.58 9.39
CA LYS A 625 -7.99 -19.23 8.39
C LYS A 625 -8.05 -18.46 7.09
N GLN A 626 -8.15 -17.11 7.16
CA GLN A 626 -8.11 -16.25 5.98
C GLN A 626 -6.74 -16.30 5.28
N GLU A 627 -5.64 -16.35 6.04
CA GLU A 627 -4.29 -16.52 5.50
C GLU A 627 -4.17 -17.83 4.71
N LYS A 628 -4.69 -18.92 5.23
CA LYS A 628 -4.71 -20.23 4.56
C LYS A 628 -5.63 -20.29 3.33
N ALA A 629 -6.67 -19.47 3.28
CA ALA A 629 -7.57 -19.38 2.13
C ALA A 629 -6.96 -18.61 0.94
N ARG A 630 -5.88 -17.87 1.15
CA ARG A 630 -5.20 -17.11 0.08
C ARG A 630 -4.05 -17.94 -0.50
N PRO A 631 -4.05 -18.27 -1.82
CA PRO A 631 -3.03 -19.15 -2.42
C PRO A 631 -1.59 -18.74 -2.15
N GLY A 632 -1.28 -17.45 -2.34
CA GLY A 632 0.07 -16.91 -2.10
C GLY A 632 0.51 -16.96 -0.65
N SER A 633 -0.39 -16.68 0.29
CA SER A 633 -0.10 -16.76 1.73
C SER A 633 0.08 -18.22 2.17
N LEU A 634 -0.77 -19.11 1.69
CA LEU A 634 -0.68 -20.55 1.95
C LEU A 634 0.65 -21.11 1.46
N ALA A 635 1.07 -20.77 0.24
CA ALA A 635 2.35 -21.18 -0.30
C ALA A 635 3.54 -20.65 0.55
N ARG A 636 3.48 -19.40 0.99
CA ARG A 636 4.51 -18.81 1.87
C ARG A 636 4.54 -19.45 3.26
N ARG A 637 3.42 -19.81 3.84
CA ARG A 637 3.38 -20.57 5.09
C ARG A 637 4.07 -21.93 4.97
N ALA A 638 3.83 -22.62 3.86
CA ALA A 638 4.41 -23.94 3.62
C ALA A 638 5.91 -23.89 3.33
N ILE A 639 6.41 -22.91 2.57
CA ILE A 639 7.78 -22.91 2.06
C ILE A 639 8.83 -22.75 3.19
N TYR A 640 8.58 -21.92 4.22
CA TYR A 640 9.56 -21.64 5.27
C TYR A 640 9.92 -22.89 6.10
N PRO A 641 8.96 -23.67 6.66
CA PRO A 641 9.29 -24.93 7.34
C PRO A 641 9.99 -25.94 6.43
N LEU A 642 9.67 -25.95 5.13
CA LEU A 642 10.32 -26.83 4.16
C LEU A 642 11.79 -26.44 3.90
N LEU A 643 12.11 -25.15 3.94
CA LEU A 643 13.46 -24.65 3.73
C LEU A 643 14.35 -24.88 4.96
N TYR A 644 13.87 -24.50 6.15
CA TYR A 644 14.69 -24.50 7.35
C TYR A 644 14.66 -25.81 8.13
N GLY A 645 13.61 -26.62 7.96
CA GLY A 645 13.43 -27.86 8.72
C GLY A 645 12.83 -27.64 10.11
N ALA A 646 12.21 -28.68 10.62
CA ALA A 646 11.56 -28.64 11.93
C ALA A 646 12.54 -28.28 13.06
N GLY A 647 12.10 -27.42 13.98
CA GLY A 647 12.87 -26.96 15.13
C GLY A 647 13.85 -25.80 14.85
N HIS A 648 14.02 -25.37 13.58
CA HIS A 648 14.80 -24.16 13.31
C HIS A 648 13.97 -22.92 13.66
N PRO A 649 14.56 -21.87 14.28
CA PRO A 649 13.81 -20.66 14.65
C PRO A 649 13.09 -19.95 13.50
N TYR A 650 13.60 -20.05 12.27
CA TYR A 650 12.93 -19.51 11.07
C TYR A 650 11.95 -20.49 10.41
N ALA A 651 11.76 -21.70 10.93
CA ALA A 651 10.79 -22.66 10.39
C ALA A 651 9.34 -22.32 10.78
N THR A 652 8.97 -21.05 10.63
CA THR A 652 7.63 -20.54 10.92
C THR A 652 7.16 -19.65 9.78
N SER A 653 5.85 -19.37 9.73
CA SER A 653 5.31 -18.43 8.74
C SER A 653 5.99 -17.07 8.85
N PRO A 654 6.31 -16.41 7.72
CA PRO A 654 6.87 -15.05 7.74
C PRO A 654 5.91 -14.00 8.31
N SER A 655 4.62 -14.32 8.40
CA SER A 655 3.62 -13.50 9.08
C SER A 655 3.72 -13.54 10.62
N GLY A 656 4.44 -14.51 11.16
CA GLY A 656 4.55 -14.73 12.62
C GLY A 656 3.26 -15.18 13.29
N THR A 657 2.24 -15.54 12.50
CA THR A 657 0.89 -15.86 13.01
C THR A 657 0.82 -17.18 13.77
N GLY A 658 1.88 -18.00 13.73
CA GLY A 658 1.91 -19.29 14.40
C GLY A 658 0.99 -20.35 13.77
N THR A 659 0.47 -21.23 14.59
CA THR A 659 -0.53 -22.25 14.20
C THR A 659 -1.77 -22.10 15.08
N GLU A 660 -2.90 -22.66 14.64
CA GLU A 660 -4.13 -22.65 15.45
C GLU A 660 -3.90 -23.31 16.81
N ALA A 661 -3.17 -24.43 16.85
CA ALA A 661 -2.87 -25.13 18.08
C ALA A 661 -1.98 -24.31 19.03
N SER A 662 -0.92 -23.68 18.51
CA SER A 662 -0.03 -22.84 19.33
C SER A 662 -0.75 -21.64 19.90
N ILE A 663 -1.52 -20.91 19.08
CA ILE A 663 -2.26 -19.71 19.48
C ILE A 663 -3.38 -20.04 20.47
N ALA A 664 -4.11 -21.15 20.26
CA ALA A 664 -5.13 -21.61 21.19
C ALA A 664 -4.58 -21.95 22.59
N ALA A 665 -3.32 -22.43 22.64
CA ALA A 665 -2.67 -22.87 23.88
C ALA A 665 -1.92 -21.76 24.62
N LEU A 666 -1.75 -20.54 24.03
CA LEU A 666 -1.03 -19.44 24.68
C LEU A 666 -1.79 -18.94 25.91
N THR A 667 -1.10 -18.75 27.02
CA THR A 667 -1.64 -18.23 28.26
C THR A 667 -1.20 -16.79 28.51
N GLN A 668 -1.97 -16.04 29.27
CA GLN A 668 -1.61 -14.68 29.71
C GLN A 668 -0.24 -14.66 30.43
N ALA A 669 0.00 -15.66 31.28
CA ALA A 669 1.27 -15.77 32.02
C ALA A 669 2.48 -15.91 31.09
N GLU A 670 2.36 -16.71 30.04
CA GLU A 670 3.44 -16.92 29.05
C GLU A 670 3.72 -15.64 28.24
N LEU A 671 2.67 -14.93 27.85
CA LEU A 671 2.82 -13.66 27.13
C LEU A 671 3.51 -12.61 28.00
N LYS A 672 3.09 -12.46 29.28
CA LYS A 672 3.73 -11.58 30.26
C LYS A 672 5.19 -11.96 30.50
N ALA A 673 5.47 -13.26 30.63
CA ALA A 673 6.84 -13.76 30.82
C ALA A 673 7.73 -13.46 29.60
N TRP A 674 7.20 -13.65 28.38
CA TRP A 674 7.92 -13.32 27.16
C TRP A 674 8.24 -11.82 27.07
N VAL A 675 7.26 -10.95 27.32
CA VAL A 675 7.46 -9.48 27.34
C VAL A 675 8.50 -9.08 28.36
N ALA A 676 8.40 -9.58 29.60
CA ALA A 676 9.36 -9.26 30.67
C ALA A 676 10.79 -9.72 30.35
N ALA A 677 10.96 -10.83 29.64
CA ALA A 677 12.26 -11.36 29.26
C ALA A 677 12.88 -10.66 28.04
N ARG A 678 12.06 -10.21 27.09
CA ARG A 678 12.49 -9.79 25.75
C ARG A 678 12.44 -8.28 25.52
N LEU A 679 11.45 -7.55 26.07
CA LEU A 679 11.34 -6.10 25.87
C LEU A 679 12.21 -5.36 26.88
N ARG A 680 13.50 -5.25 26.57
CA ARG A 680 14.55 -4.75 27.49
C ARG A 680 15.31 -3.57 26.92
N PRO A 681 15.62 -2.53 27.73
CA PRO A 681 16.32 -1.32 27.27
C PRO A 681 17.75 -1.59 26.81
N ASP A 682 18.45 -2.56 27.40
CA ASP A 682 19.83 -2.94 27.01
C ASP A 682 19.92 -3.66 25.65
N ARG A 683 18.78 -3.98 25.01
CA ARG A 683 18.64 -4.52 23.66
C ARG A 683 17.90 -3.56 22.72
N ALA A 684 17.59 -2.36 23.20
CA ALA A 684 16.76 -1.42 22.46
C ALA A 684 17.58 -0.28 21.85
N THR A 685 17.15 0.13 20.67
CA THR A 685 17.56 1.38 20.03
C THR A 685 16.31 2.15 19.61
N VAL A 686 16.21 3.40 20.07
CA VAL A 686 15.15 4.32 19.70
C VAL A 686 15.60 5.10 18.46
N LEU A 687 14.97 4.85 17.32
CA LEU A 687 15.21 5.54 16.04
C LEU A 687 14.21 6.67 15.91
N VAL A 688 14.68 7.87 15.56
CA VAL A 688 13.80 9.04 15.44
C VAL A 688 14.12 9.85 14.19
N VAL A 689 13.08 10.29 13.51
CA VAL A 689 13.16 11.23 12.39
C VAL A 689 12.17 12.37 12.62
N GLY A 690 12.63 13.62 12.65
CA GLY A 690 11.75 14.76 12.87
C GLY A 690 12.50 16.04 13.23
N ASP A 691 11.74 17.12 13.44
CA ASP A 691 12.31 18.42 13.83
C ASP A 691 12.38 18.55 15.37
N ILE A 692 13.38 17.90 15.91
CA ILE A 692 13.70 17.93 17.35
C ILE A 692 15.22 17.85 17.54
N THR A 693 15.77 18.44 18.58
CA THR A 693 17.18 18.29 18.94
C THR A 693 17.43 17.00 19.72
N LEU A 694 18.64 16.44 19.65
CA LEU A 694 18.97 15.24 20.40
C LEU A 694 18.82 15.46 21.92
N ALA A 695 19.17 16.64 22.42
CA ALA A 695 19.06 16.98 23.85
C ALA A 695 17.59 16.97 24.31
N ASP A 696 16.69 17.66 23.58
CA ASP A 696 15.26 17.68 23.93
C ASP A 696 14.64 16.28 23.81
N LEU A 697 15.00 15.56 22.75
CA LEU A 697 14.53 14.18 22.53
C LEU A 697 14.94 13.27 23.69
N THR A 698 16.24 13.30 24.07
CA THR A 698 16.76 12.45 25.15
C THR A 698 16.06 12.79 26.47
N ALA A 699 15.90 14.07 26.80
CA ALA A 699 15.21 14.50 28.01
C ALA A 699 13.75 13.99 28.07
N LYS A 700 13.02 14.08 26.94
CA LYS A 700 11.63 13.59 26.85
C LYS A 700 11.54 12.07 26.92
N LEU A 701 12.46 11.35 26.27
CA LEU A 701 12.52 9.90 26.33
C LEU A 701 12.94 9.39 27.72
N ASP A 702 13.92 10.03 28.38
CA ASP A 702 14.31 9.69 29.75
C ASP A 702 13.17 9.87 30.74
N ALA A 703 12.39 10.95 30.59
CA ALA A 703 11.21 11.17 31.42
C ALA A 703 10.11 10.12 31.14
N ALA A 704 9.81 9.83 29.89
CA ALA A 704 8.76 8.87 29.52
C ALA A 704 9.12 7.43 29.88
N LEU A 705 10.39 7.03 29.71
CA LEU A 705 10.89 5.65 29.87
C LEU A 705 11.66 5.43 31.19
N ALA A 706 11.53 6.32 32.16
CA ALA A 706 12.24 6.23 33.45
C ALA A 706 12.02 4.89 34.20
N GLY A 707 10.84 4.29 34.03
CA GLY A 707 10.49 2.98 34.63
C GLY A 707 11.03 1.76 33.91
N TRP A 708 11.59 1.92 32.70
CA TRP A 708 12.07 0.81 31.88
C TRP A 708 13.46 0.36 32.35
N LYS A 709 13.54 -0.82 32.94
CA LYS A 709 14.78 -1.37 33.51
C LYS A 709 15.12 -2.70 32.88
N ALA A 710 16.39 -2.91 32.60
CA ALA A 710 16.87 -4.23 32.19
C ALA A 710 16.70 -5.25 33.32
N PRO A 711 16.14 -6.44 33.04
CA PRO A 711 16.17 -7.53 34.00
C PRO A 711 17.63 -7.88 34.39
N ALA A 712 17.84 -8.31 35.63
CA ALA A 712 19.18 -8.73 36.13
C ALA A 712 19.72 -9.94 35.33
N ALA A 713 18.86 -10.83 34.88
CA ALA A 713 19.25 -11.95 34.03
C ALA A 713 19.71 -11.45 32.63
N ALA A 714 20.72 -12.07 32.07
CA ALA A 714 21.18 -11.82 30.72
C ALA A 714 20.05 -12.07 29.71
N ALA A 715 20.05 -11.32 28.60
CA ALA A 715 19.11 -11.54 27.52
C ALA A 715 19.26 -12.97 26.97
N PRO A 716 18.17 -13.73 26.82
CA PRO A 716 18.25 -15.08 26.27
C PRO A 716 18.77 -15.04 24.83
N ALA A 717 19.83 -15.81 24.55
CA ALA A 717 20.37 -15.94 23.19
C ALA A 717 19.45 -16.83 22.35
N THR A 718 19.31 -16.50 21.07
CA THR A 718 18.60 -17.31 20.08
C THR A 718 19.59 -17.77 19.02
N PRO A 719 20.08 -19.00 19.06
CA PRO A 719 21.02 -19.51 18.08
C PRO A 719 20.30 -19.70 16.73
N LEU A 720 20.95 -19.31 15.65
CA LEU A 720 20.49 -19.48 14.26
C LEU A 720 21.39 -20.50 13.56
N PRO A 721 21.10 -21.80 13.65
CA PRO A 721 21.95 -22.83 13.06
C PRO A 721 21.91 -22.77 11.53
N THR A 722 23.02 -23.09 10.89
CA THR A 722 23.10 -23.19 9.44
C THR A 722 22.43 -24.46 8.94
N VAL A 723 21.57 -24.32 7.94
CA VAL A 723 20.86 -25.42 7.28
C VAL A 723 21.52 -25.75 5.93
N ALA A 724 21.84 -27.01 5.72
CA ALA A 724 22.37 -27.46 4.44
C ALA A 724 21.27 -27.47 3.37
N LEU A 725 21.66 -27.09 2.13
CA LEU A 725 20.75 -27.18 1.00
C LEU A 725 20.35 -28.65 0.71
N PRO A 726 19.16 -28.94 0.22
CA PRO A 726 18.76 -30.27 -0.17
C PRO A 726 19.63 -30.80 -1.31
N LYS A 727 19.90 -32.11 -1.29
CA LYS A 727 20.76 -32.76 -2.32
C LYS A 727 20.07 -32.84 -3.68
N LYS A 728 18.73 -32.77 -3.72
CA LYS A 728 17.90 -32.80 -4.93
C LYS A 728 16.75 -31.82 -4.78
N ALA A 729 16.28 -31.31 -5.89
CA ALA A 729 15.09 -30.46 -5.92
C ALA A 729 13.85 -31.24 -5.41
N ARG A 730 12.95 -30.52 -4.75
CA ARG A 730 11.74 -31.04 -4.12
C ARG A 730 10.55 -30.24 -4.60
N VAL A 731 9.43 -30.93 -4.88
CA VAL A 731 8.19 -30.29 -5.33
C VAL A 731 7.07 -30.64 -4.36
N PHE A 732 6.36 -29.62 -3.90
CA PHE A 732 5.23 -29.76 -3.00
C PHE A 732 4.00 -29.13 -3.63
N LEU A 733 2.92 -29.88 -3.68
CA LEU A 733 1.63 -29.45 -4.21
C LEU A 733 0.63 -29.26 -3.09
N ILE A 734 -0.17 -28.21 -3.15
CA ILE A 734 -1.27 -27.98 -2.21
C ILE A 734 -2.55 -27.78 -3.02
N ASP A 735 -3.59 -28.54 -2.67
CA ASP A 735 -4.86 -28.50 -3.39
C ASP A 735 -5.71 -27.28 -3.04
N GLN A 736 -6.16 -26.61 -4.07
CA GLN A 736 -7.17 -25.55 -3.98
C GLN A 736 -8.23 -25.76 -5.08
N PRO A 737 -9.23 -26.58 -4.80
CA PRO A 737 -10.23 -26.94 -5.81
C PRO A 737 -10.96 -25.74 -6.40
N GLY A 738 -11.14 -25.74 -7.71
CA GLY A 738 -11.82 -24.64 -8.43
C GLY A 738 -10.98 -23.38 -8.66
N ALA A 739 -9.72 -23.35 -8.23
CA ALA A 739 -8.82 -22.22 -8.50
C ALA A 739 -8.68 -21.98 -10.02
N VAL A 740 -8.77 -20.72 -10.44
CA VAL A 740 -8.61 -20.30 -11.84
C VAL A 740 -7.15 -19.95 -12.17
N GLN A 741 -6.31 -19.82 -11.15
CA GLN A 741 -4.86 -19.66 -11.27
C GLN A 741 -4.14 -20.61 -10.32
N ALA A 742 -2.88 -20.95 -10.66
CA ALA A 742 -1.95 -21.59 -9.73
C ALA A 742 -0.90 -20.59 -9.25
N THR A 743 -0.57 -20.64 -7.96
CA THR A 743 0.56 -19.89 -7.41
C THR A 743 1.77 -20.81 -7.33
N ILE A 744 2.87 -20.42 -7.97
CA ILE A 744 4.13 -21.14 -7.99
C ILE A 744 5.15 -20.36 -7.15
N LEU A 745 5.73 -21.00 -6.14
CA LEU A 745 6.92 -20.51 -5.43
C LEU A 745 8.10 -21.43 -5.69
N VAL A 746 9.26 -20.84 -5.93
CA VAL A 746 10.55 -21.52 -6.07
C VAL A 746 11.52 -20.90 -5.09
N ALA A 747 12.15 -21.66 -4.21
CA ALA A 747 12.92 -21.09 -3.13
C ALA A 747 14.21 -21.86 -2.81
N GLN A 748 15.15 -21.14 -2.21
CA GLN A 748 16.39 -21.65 -1.67
C GLN A 748 16.87 -20.77 -0.51
N LEU A 749 17.62 -21.35 0.44
CA LEU A 749 18.34 -20.57 1.46
C LEU A 749 19.62 -19.97 0.88
N MET A 750 19.86 -18.70 1.21
CA MET A 750 21.02 -17.90 0.85
C MET A 750 21.78 -17.47 2.12
N PRO A 751 23.03 -17.00 2.01
CA PRO A 751 23.76 -16.42 3.13
C PRO A 751 23.00 -15.29 3.84
N PRO A 752 23.35 -14.97 5.09
CA PRO A 752 22.77 -13.86 5.85
C PRO A 752 22.90 -12.50 5.14
N THR A 753 22.10 -11.53 5.56
CA THR A 753 22.20 -10.13 5.08
C THR A 753 23.57 -9.48 5.37
N THR A 754 24.24 -9.93 6.41
CA THR A 754 25.58 -9.45 6.82
C THR A 754 26.74 -10.11 6.06
N ASP A 755 26.46 -11.05 5.15
CA ASP A 755 27.49 -11.69 4.33
C ASP A 755 28.12 -10.70 3.36
N ALA A 756 29.42 -10.82 3.12
CA ALA A 756 30.15 -9.95 2.21
C ALA A 756 29.65 -10.04 0.76
N GLY A 757 29.08 -11.18 0.36
CA GLY A 757 28.46 -11.42 -0.94
C GLY A 757 27.00 -10.96 -1.04
N ALA A 758 26.44 -10.33 -0.01
CA ALA A 758 25.01 -9.94 0.02
C ALA A 758 24.65 -8.97 -1.12
N THR A 759 25.39 -7.87 -1.26
CA THR A 759 25.12 -6.87 -2.32
C THR A 759 25.23 -7.46 -3.73
N PRO A 760 26.30 -8.18 -4.14
CA PRO A 760 26.33 -8.85 -5.43
C PRO A 760 25.16 -9.82 -5.67
N LEU A 761 24.72 -10.54 -4.63
CA LEU A 761 23.59 -11.47 -4.72
C LEU A 761 22.27 -10.73 -4.94
N GLU A 762 22.04 -9.61 -4.25
CA GLU A 762 20.87 -8.77 -4.42
C GLU A 762 20.79 -8.21 -5.84
N ILE A 763 21.92 -7.73 -6.39
CA ILE A 763 21.98 -7.23 -7.77
C ILE A 763 21.80 -8.37 -8.78
N ALA A 764 22.34 -9.56 -8.53
CA ALA A 764 22.09 -10.74 -9.37
C ALA A 764 20.60 -11.12 -9.35
N ASN A 765 19.94 -11.03 -8.21
CA ASN A 765 18.50 -11.25 -8.12
C ASN A 765 17.71 -10.17 -8.87
N ALA A 766 18.13 -8.90 -8.83
CA ALA A 766 17.46 -7.81 -9.54
C ALA A 766 17.40 -8.09 -11.06
N VAL A 767 18.49 -8.60 -11.66
CA VAL A 767 18.52 -9.03 -13.07
C VAL A 767 17.52 -10.16 -13.33
N LEU A 768 17.42 -11.14 -12.43
CA LEU A 768 16.57 -12.32 -12.66
C LEU A 768 15.08 -12.00 -12.48
N GLY A 769 14.72 -11.33 -11.38
CA GLY A 769 13.30 -11.14 -11.04
C GLY A 769 13.01 -10.00 -10.06
N GLY A 770 13.95 -9.07 -9.82
CA GLY A 770 13.75 -8.00 -8.82
C GLY A 770 13.06 -6.77 -9.35
N GLU A 771 13.00 -6.57 -10.67
CA GLU A 771 12.47 -5.37 -11.32
C GLU A 771 11.39 -5.72 -12.32
N PHE A 772 10.62 -4.72 -12.77
CA PHE A 772 9.61 -4.92 -13.80
C PHE A 772 10.22 -5.49 -15.09
N GLY A 773 11.31 -4.89 -15.58
CA GLY A 773 12.05 -5.33 -16.76
C GLY A 773 12.96 -6.56 -16.54
N SER A 774 12.80 -7.30 -15.42
CA SER A 774 13.61 -8.49 -15.12
C SER A 774 13.19 -9.71 -15.94
N ARG A 775 14.09 -10.69 -16.09
CA ARG A 775 13.92 -11.84 -16.96
C ARG A 775 12.66 -12.66 -16.71
N LEU A 776 12.32 -12.92 -15.45
CA LEU A 776 11.12 -13.69 -15.09
C LEU A 776 9.85 -12.98 -15.53
N ASN A 777 9.76 -11.67 -15.28
CA ASN A 777 8.60 -10.87 -15.64
C ASN A 777 8.47 -10.72 -17.16
N MET A 778 9.57 -10.38 -17.85
CA MET A 778 9.58 -10.27 -19.32
C MET A 778 9.23 -11.59 -20.01
N ASN A 779 9.54 -12.75 -19.40
CA ASN A 779 9.14 -14.05 -19.94
C ASN A 779 7.65 -14.33 -19.68
N LEU A 780 7.21 -14.42 -18.40
CA LEU A 780 5.89 -14.95 -18.08
C LEU A 780 4.76 -13.94 -18.29
N ARG A 781 5.04 -12.64 -18.09
CA ARG A 781 4.08 -11.57 -18.30
C ARG A 781 4.10 -11.09 -19.75
N GLU A 782 5.22 -10.54 -20.22
CA GLU A 782 5.28 -9.85 -21.51
C GLU A 782 5.33 -10.82 -22.69
N ALA A 783 6.20 -11.83 -22.68
CA ALA A 783 6.35 -12.73 -23.82
C ALA A 783 5.31 -13.86 -23.89
N LYS A 784 4.81 -14.34 -22.73
CA LYS A 784 3.90 -15.51 -22.66
C LYS A 784 2.48 -15.13 -22.28
N HIS A 785 2.24 -14.00 -21.64
CA HIS A 785 0.92 -13.56 -21.18
C HIS A 785 0.22 -14.59 -20.26
N TRP A 786 1.01 -15.35 -19.46
CA TRP A 786 0.49 -16.39 -18.58
C TRP A 786 0.29 -15.92 -17.15
N ALA A 787 0.88 -14.77 -16.80
CA ALA A 787 0.83 -14.18 -15.47
C ALA A 787 0.63 -12.67 -15.56
N TYR A 788 0.12 -12.08 -14.47
CA TYR A 788 0.14 -10.62 -14.28
C TYR A 788 1.54 -10.12 -13.88
N GLY A 789 2.36 -11.00 -13.26
CA GLY A 789 3.73 -10.70 -12.92
C GLY A 789 4.47 -11.94 -12.39
N ALA A 790 5.79 -11.94 -12.57
CA ALA A 790 6.69 -12.98 -12.07
C ALA A 790 7.96 -12.33 -11.54
N TYR A 791 8.22 -12.48 -10.24
CA TYR A 791 9.28 -11.78 -9.53
C TYR A 791 10.09 -12.71 -8.65
N SER A 792 11.31 -12.28 -8.30
CA SER A 792 12.10 -12.94 -7.26
C SER A 792 12.69 -11.93 -6.29
N GLY A 793 12.94 -12.37 -5.07
CA GLY A 793 13.51 -11.53 -4.01
C GLY A 793 14.32 -12.32 -2.99
N VAL A 794 15.22 -11.63 -2.32
CA VAL A 794 15.99 -12.11 -1.18
C VAL A 794 15.55 -11.34 0.06
N SER A 795 14.93 -12.01 1.02
CA SER A 795 14.50 -11.36 2.27
C SER A 795 15.69 -11.08 3.18
N ASP A 796 15.69 -9.95 3.90
CA ASP A 796 16.72 -9.65 4.89
C ASP A 796 16.53 -10.50 6.16
N ALA A 797 17.64 -11.05 6.71
CA ALA A 797 17.65 -11.80 7.95
C ALA A 797 19.07 -11.86 8.58
N LEU A 798 19.14 -12.02 9.90
CA LEU A 798 20.40 -12.22 10.63
C LEU A 798 21.02 -13.61 10.38
N GLY A 799 20.17 -14.63 10.19
CA GLY A 799 20.57 -15.98 9.76
C GLY A 799 20.52 -16.12 8.24
N GLN A 800 20.60 -17.38 7.76
CA GLN A 800 20.36 -17.67 6.36
C GLN A 800 18.99 -17.16 5.96
N ARG A 801 18.90 -16.55 4.77
CA ARG A 801 17.71 -15.86 4.29
C ARG A 801 17.11 -16.56 3.06
N PRO A 802 15.79 -16.59 2.89
CA PRO A 802 15.20 -17.18 1.71
C PRO A 802 15.35 -16.27 0.50
N TRP A 803 15.77 -16.84 -0.62
CA TRP A 803 15.52 -16.34 -1.94
C TRP A 803 14.26 -17.05 -2.46
N ILE A 804 13.29 -16.29 -2.97
CA ILE A 804 12.01 -16.82 -3.43
C ILE A 804 11.68 -16.19 -4.78
N ALA A 805 11.46 -17.01 -5.81
CA ALA A 805 10.80 -16.61 -7.04
C ALA A 805 9.32 -17.00 -6.96
N SER A 806 8.43 -16.16 -7.48
CA SER A 806 6.97 -16.36 -7.40
C SER A 806 6.26 -15.89 -8.66
N ALA A 807 5.24 -16.65 -9.07
CA ALA A 807 4.30 -16.25 -10.12
C ALA A 807 2.91 -16.83 -9.83
N SER A 808 1.86 -16.01 -10.08
CA SER A 808 0.49 -16.50 -10.18
C SER A 808 0.12 -16.61 -11.65
N VAL A 809 -0.14 -17.83 -12.11
CA VAL A 809 -0.27 -18.16 -13.53
C VAL A 809 -1.62 -18.75 -13.87
N GLN A 810 -2.06 -18.66 -15.11
CA GLN A 810 -3.26 -19.33 -15.59
C GLN A 810 -3.18 -20.83 -15.25
N ILE A 811 -4.29 -21.40 -14.79
CA ILE A 811 -4.32 -22.76 -14.28
C ILE A 811 -3.89 -23.79 -15.34
N ASP A 812 -4.31 -23.61 -16.58
CA ASP A 812 -3.96 -24.46 -17.74
C ASP A 812 -2.53 -24.25 -18.26
N LYS A 813 -1.83 -23.23 -17.77
CA LYS A 813 -0.42 -22.92 -18.09
C LYS A 813 0.54 -23.21 -16.96
N THR A 814 0.09 -23.89 -15.91
CA THR A 814 0.90 -24.14 -14.71
C THR A 814 2.18 -24.92 -15.02
N ALA A 815 2.07 -26.00 -15.78
CA ALA A 815 3.23 -26.82 -16.12
C ALA A 815 4.22 -26.08 -17.03
N GLU A 816 3.73 -25.40 -18.05
CA GLU A 816 4.54 -24.60 -18.97
C GLU A 816 5.24 -23.46 -18.21
N SER A 817 4.54 -22.78 -17.31
CA SER A 817 5.10 -21.71 -16.49
C SER A 817 6.19 -22.22 -15.54
N ALA A 818 5.96 -23.36 -14.89
CA ALA A 818 6.98 -23.99 -14.04
C ALA A 818 8.22 -24.39 -14.84
N LYS A 819 8.05 -24.86 -16.09
CA LYS A 819 9.14 -25.18 -17.02
C LYS A 819 9.93 -23.91 -17.40
N GLU A 820 9.26 -22.81 -17.71
CA GLU A 820 9.90 -21.53 -18.04
C GLU A 820 10.67 -20.96 -16.84
N LEU A 821 10.08 -21.00 -15.64
CA LEU A 821 10.76 -20.59 -14.41
C LEU A 821 12.02 -21.43 -14.16
N ASP A 822 11.95 -22.76 -14.28
CA ASP A 822 13.13 -23.61 -14.15
C ASP A 822 14.21 -23.28 -15.20
N ARG A 823 13.79 -23.05 -16.46
CA ARG A 823 14.70 -22.68 -17.54
C ARG A 823 15.43 -21.35 -17.26
N GLU A 824 14.69 -20.28 -16.97
CA GLU A 824 15.28 -18.95 -16.70
C GLU A 824 16.24 -19.00 -15.49
N ILE A 825 15.81 -19.62 -14.40
CA ILE A 825 16.61 -19.76 -13.19
C ILE A 825 17.89 -20.59 -13.49
N ARG A 826 17.74 -21.71 -14.18
CA ARG A 826 18.85 -22.61 -14.49
C ARG A 826 19.87 -21.99 -15.46
N GLU A 827 19.39 -21.43 -16.56
CA GLU A 827 20.26 -20.82 -17.58
C GLU A 827 21.04 -19.63 -17.01
N TYR A 828 20.39 -18.82 -16.14
CA TYR A 828 21.04 -17.72 -15.48
C TYR A 828 22.05 -18.18 -14.41
N ALA A 829 21.66 -19.08 -13.51
CA ALA A 829 22.52 -19.58 -12.44
C ALA A 829 23.75 -20.32 -12.95
N THR A 830 23.63 -21.07 -14.06
CA THR A 830 24.75 -21.82 -14.66
C THR A 830 25.62 -20.96 -15.60
N GLY A 831 25.19 -19.76 -15.95
CA GLY A 831 25.86 -18.89 -16.91
C GLY A 831 25.62 -19.28 -18.37
N ALA A 832 24.66 -20.17 -18.67
CA ALA A 832 24.26 -20.47 -20.07
C ALA A 832 23.62 -19.22 -20.72
N ARG A 833 22.93 -18.39 -19.92
CA ARG A 833 22.52 -17.03 -20.27
C ARG A 833 23.01 -16.05 -19.20
N PRO A 834 24.26 -15.58 -19.29
CA PRO A 834 24.86 -14.75 -18.25
C PRO A 834 24.21 -13.37 -18.16
N ALA A 835 24.47 -12.67 -17.05
CA ALA A 835 24.07 -11.27 -16.90
C ALA A 835 24.67 -10.41 -18.03
N LEU A 836 23.84 -9.65 -18.71
CA LEU A 836 24.28 -8.77 -19.79
C LEU A 836 24.75 -7.42 -19.21
N PRO A 837 25.75 -6.76 -19.84
CA PRO A 837 26.17 -5.42 -19.43
C PRO A 837 25.02 -4.41 -19.36
N ALA A 838 24.09 -4.47 -20.30
CA ALA A 838 22.94 -3.56 -20.34
C ALA A 838 21.99 -3.79 -19.14
N GLU A 839 21.72 -5.04 -18.76
CA GLU A 839 20.91 -5.37 -17.59
C GLU A 839 21.57 -4.82 -16.32
N LEU A 840 22.87 -5.01 -16.15
CA LEU A 840 23.59 -4.49 -14.99
C LEU A 840 23.60 -2.96 -14.96
N THR A 841 23.82 -2.32 -16.10
CA THR A 841 23.81 -0.84 -16.19
C THR A 841 22.47 -0.29 -15.75
N LYS A 842 21.35 -0.91 -16.15
CA LYS A 842 20.00 -0.53 -15.77
C LYS A 842 19.80 -0.68 -14.26
N ILE A 843 20.14 -1.83 -13.71
CA ILE A 843 20.02 -2.07 -12.27
C ILE A 843 20.90 -1.11 -11.45
N GLN A 844 22.15 -0.88 -11.86
CA GLN A 844 23.03 0.10 -11.22
C GLN A 844 22.44 1.50 -11.23
N ALA A 845 21.81 1.90 -12.34
CA ALA A 845 21.14 3.18 -12.47
C ALA A 845 19.96 3.31 -11.50
N THR A 846 19.05 2.36 -11.47
CA THR A 846 17.91 2.33 -10.57
C THR A 846 18.34 2.39 -9.10
N GLU A 847 19.29 1.53 -8.71
CA GLU A 847 19.76 1.40 -7.33
C GLU A 847 20.55 2.61 -6.80
N VAL A 848 21.18 3.38 -7.68
CA VAL A 848 22.08 4.46 -7.27
C VAL A 848 21.51 5.84 -7.56
N ARG A 849 20.99 6.05 -8.77
CA ARG A 849 20.51 7.36 -9.22
C ARG A 849 19.17 7.74 -8.57
N GLY A 850 18.37 6.74 -8.17
CA GLY A 850 17.12 6.95 -7.44
C GLY A 850 17.28 7.31 -5.95
N LEU A 851 18.47 7.08 -5.35
CA LEU A 851 18.67 7.28 -3.92
C LEU A 851 18.37 8.71 -3.42
N PRO A 852 18.72 9.80 -4.14
CA PRO A 852 18.37 11.15 -3.70
C PRO A 852 16.87 11.36 -3.51
N GLY A 853 16.04 10.75 -4.36
CA GLY A 853 14.57 10.77 -4.25
C GLY A 853 14.03 9.81 -3.19
N SER A 854 14.69 8.67 -2.98
CA SER A 854 14.25 7.64 -2.04
C SER A 854 14.20 8.11 -0.59
N TYR A 855 14.94 9.16 -0.22
CA TYR A 855 14.95 9.73 1.14
C TYR A 855 14.04 10.95 1.30
N GLU A 856 13.07 11.11 0.44
CA GLU A 856 12.11 12.21 0.49
C GLU A 856 11.31 12.25 1.79
N THR A 857 10.92 11.10 2.35
CA THR A 857 10.05 11.02 3.52
C THR A 857 10.78 10.59 4.79
N ALA A 858 10.24 11.00 5.95
CA ALA A 858 10.74 10.57 7.25
C ALA A 858 10.65 9.04 7.41
N GLY A 859 9.60 8.42 6.86
CA GLY A 859 9.43 6.96 6.89
C GLY A 859 10.54 6.21 6.14
N ALA A 860 10.97 6.71 4.97
CA ALA A 860 12.05 6.10 4.20
C ALA A 860 13.41 6.20 4.94
N VAL A 861 13.69 7.35 5.55
CA VAL A 861 14.87 7.53 6.40
C VAL A 861 14.81 6.58 7.59
N LEU A 862 13.67 6.49 8.29
CA LEU A 862 13.48 5.60 9.43
C LEU A 862 13.68 4.11 9.06
N GLY A 863 13.23 3.70 7.87
CA GLY A 863 13.45 2.36 7.32
C GLY A 863 14.95 2.05 7.16
N THR A 864 15.71 2.99 6.60
CA THR A 864 17.17 2.87 6.43
C THR A 864 17.88 2.80 7.79
N LEU A 865 17.48 3.63 8.77
CA LEU A 865 18.01 3.58 10.13
C LEU A 865 17.74 2.20 10.79
N THR A 866 16.57 1.63 10.54
CA THR A 866 16.23 0.28 11.02
C THR A 866 17.20 -0.75 10.46
N GLY A 867 17.51 -0.72 9.17
CA GLY A 867 18.50 -1.59 8.53
C GLY A 867 19.93 -1.39 9.07
N ILE A 868 20.33 -0.12 9.24
CA ILE A 868 21.65 0.23 9.81
C ILE A 868 21.80 -0.40 11.22
N VAL A 869 20.82 -0.21 12.08
CA VAL A 869 20.88 -0.69 13.47
C VAL A 869 20.74 -2.21 13.55
N ARG A 870 19.79 -2.79 12.83
CA ARG A 870 19.51 -4.24 12.89
C ARG A 870 20.66 -5.09 12.39
N TYR A 871 21.31 -4.66 11.31
CA TYR A 871 22.40 -5.43 10.68
C TYR A 871 23.80 -4.90 11.01
N GLY A 872 23.92 -3.95 11.96
CA GLY A 872 25.23 -3.38 12.36
C GLY A 872 25.94 -2.65 11.23
N ARG A 873 25.20 -2.05 10.31
CA ARG A 873 25.75 -1.31 9.18
C ARG A 873 26.31 0.05 9.64
N PRO A 874 27.31 0.63 8.96
CA PRO A 874 27.82 1.96 9.28
C PRO A 874 26.81 3.05 8.93
N ASP A 875 26.94 4.24 9.54
CA ASP A 875 26.02 5.38 9.33
C ASP A 875 25.98 5.87 7.87
N ASP A 876 27.08 5.71 7.15
CA ASP A 876 27.23 6.02 5.73
C ASP A 876 26.87 4.83 4.81
N TRP A 877 26.11 3.86 5.31
CA TRP A 877 25.73 2.65 4.57
C TRP A 877 25.14 2.95 3.19
N ALA A 878 24.24 3.92 3.08
CA ALA A 878 23.60 4.26 1.81
C ALA A 878 24.64 4.63 0.74
N ALA A 879 25.62 5.47 1.10
CA ALA A 879 26.70 5.87 0.19
C ALA A 879 27.66 4.71 -0.13
N LYS A 880 28.01 3.90 0.89
CA LYS A 880 28.88 2.73 0.69
C LYS A 880 28.24 1.67 -0.20
N ARG A 881 26.91 1.40 0.01
CA ARG A 881 26.18 0.47 -0.85
C ARG A 881 26.10 0.98 -2.28
N ALA A 882 25.81 2.27 -2.47
CA ALA A 882 25.80 2.88 -3.80
C ALA A 882 27.16 2.74 -4.53
N ALA A 883 28.24 3.01 -3.83
CA ALA A 883 29.59 2.83 -4.39
C ALA A 883 29.88 1.36 -4.71
N ALA A 884 29.50 0.43 -3.83
CA ALA A 884 29.68 -1.00 -4.05
C ALA A 884 28.87 -1.49 -5.27
N VAL A 885 27.61 -1.08 -5.39
CA VAL A 885 26.76 -1.41 -6.55
C VAL A 885 27.36 -0.86 -7.85
N SER A 886 27.79 0.41 -7.84
CA SER A 886 28.39 1.05 -9.03
C SER A 886 29.67 0.36 -9.49
N ALA A 887 30.42 -0.28 -8.60
CA ALA A 887 31.68 -0.97 -8.90
C ALA A 887 31.49 -2.41 -9.40
N LEU A 888 30.27 -2.97 -9.34
CA LEU A 888 30.01 -4.34 -9.78
C LEU A 888 30.20 -4.50 -11.29
N THR A 889 30.82 -5.63 -11.66
CA THR A 889 30.97 -6.04 -13.05
C THR A 889 30.00 -7.18 -13.38
N PRO A 890 29.68 -7.41 -14.68
CA PRO A 890 28.84 -8.55 -15.08
C PRO A 890 29.38 -9.89 -14.62
N ALA A 891 30.70 -10.05 -14.56
CA ALA A 891 31.34 -11.26 -14.07
C ALA A 891 31.11 -11.50 -12.58
N GLN A 892 31.14 -10.45 -11.76
CA GLN A 892 30.83 -10.54 -10.31
C GLN A 892 29.36 -10.86 -10.07
N VAL A 893 28.45 -10.24 -10.83
CA VAL A 893 27.02 -10.51 -10.76
C VAL A 893 26.74 -11.95 -11.19
N GLN A 894 27.37 -12.43 -12.26
CA GLN A 894 27.23 -13.82 -12.69
C GLN A 894 27.79 -14.82 -11.66
N ALA A 895 28.90 -14.50 -11.02
CA ALA A 895 29.45 -15.33 -9.94
C ALA A 895 28.50 -15.41 -8.73
N ALA A 896 27.84 -14.28 -8.41
CA ALA A 896 26.81 -14.25 -7.36
C ALA A 896 25.54 -15.03 -7.74
N ALA A 897 25.10 -14.96 -8.99
CA ALA A 897 23.97 -15.74 -9.51
C ALA A 897 24.18 -17.26 -9.36
N ALA A 898 25.44 -17.73 -9.44
CA ALA A 898 25.80 -19.13 -9.23
C ALA A 898 25.58 -19.62 -7.79
N ALA A 899 25.24 -18.73 -6.83
CA ALA A 899 24.76 -19.11 -5.51
C ALA A 899 23.38 -19.82 -5.58
N ILE A 900 22.58 -19.54 -6.59
CA ILE A 900 21.35 -20.28 -6.88
C ILE A 900 21.75 -21.66 -7.40
N LYS A 901 21.25 -22.72 -6.75
CA LYS A 901 21.55 -24.12 -7.07
C LYS A 901 20.30 -24.81 -7.63
N PRO A 902 20.07 -24.84 -8.94
CA PRO A 902 18.87 -25.40 -9.54
C PRO A 902 18.55 -26.84 -9.10
N ALA A 903 19.58 -27.64 -8.81
CA ALA A 903 19.43 -29.01 -8.31
C ALA A 903 18.94 -29.08 -6.85
N ALA A 904 18.93 -27.98 -6.10
CA ALA A 904 18.56 -27.91 -4.68
C ALA A 904 17.33 -27.05 -4.41
N LEU A 905 16.59 -26.66 -5.44
CA LEU A 905 15.40 -25.82 -5.31
C LEU A 905 14.24 -26.55 -4.63
N THR A 906 13.49 -25.80 -3.86
CA THR A 906 12.23 -26.25 -3.26
C THR A 906 11.09 -25.51 -3.93
N TRP A 907 10.15 -26.27 -4.51
CA TRP A 907 8.98 -25.76 -5.21
C TRP A 907 7.74 -25.95 -4.34
N VAL A 908 6.89 -24.96 -4.25
CA VAL A 908 5.53 -25.07 -3.69
C VAL A 908 4.57 -24.53 -4.73
N ILE A 909 3.61 -25.36 -5.15
CA ILE A 909 2.60 -25.00 -6.15
C ILE A 909 1.22 -25.22 -5.54
N VAL A 910 0.45 -24.14 -5.45
CA VAL A 910 -0.92 -24.13 -4.92
C VAL A 910 -1.90 -23.92 -6.06
N GLY A 911 -2.87 -24.81 -6.23
CA GLY A 911 -3.89 -24.71 -7.29
C GLY A 911 -4.81 -25.91 -7.31
N ASP A 912 -5.70 -25.97 -8.28
CA ASP A 912 -6.62 -27.10 -8.48
C ASP A 912 -5.85 -28.34 -8.98
N LEU A 913 -5.54 -29.27 -8.07
CA LEU A 913 -4.71 -30.43 -8.38
C LEU A 913 -5.35 -31.35 -9.43
N SER A 914 -6.66 -31.33 -9.55
CA SER A 914 -7.35 -32.10 -10.62
C SER A 914 -6.92 -31.67 -12.02
N LYS A 915 -6.46 -30.42 -12.15
CA LYS A 915 -6.03 -29.81 -13.42
C LYS A 915 -4.52 -29.78 -13.60
N ILE A 916 -3.74 -29.58 -12.51
CA ILE A 916 -2.30 -29.25 -12.62
C ILE A 916 -1.38 -30.42 -12.28
N GLU A 917 -1.78 -31.37 -11.42
CA GLU A 917 -0.87 -32.37 -10.84
C GLU A 917 -0.15 -33.21 -11.91
N SER A 918 -0.89 -33.72 -12.90
CA SER A 918 -0.33 -34.60 -13.95
C SER A 918 0.73 -33.85 -14.77
N GLY A 919 0.47 -32.60 -15.15
CA GLY A 919 1.40 -31.76 -15.89
C GLY A 919 2.67 -31.44 -15.09
N VAL A 920 2.55 -31.08 -13.82
CA VAL A 920 3.69 -30.80 -12.96
C VAL A 920 4.56 -32.05 -12.73
N ARG A 921 3.95 -33.22 -12.49
CA ARG A 921 4.70 -34.48 -12.35
C ARG A 921 5.47 -34.86 -13.62
N ALA A 922 4.89 -34.60 -14.80
CA ALA A 922 5.55 -34.86 -16.09
C ALA A 922 6.84 -34.05 -16.30
N LEU A 923 6.99 -32.91 -15.65
CA LEU A 923 8.20 -32.04 -15.76
C LEU A 923 9.44 -32.65 -15.10
N LYS A 924 9.26 -33.56 -14.14
CA LYS A 924 10.36 -34.24 -13.40
C LYS A 924 11.33 -33.24 -12.72
N LEU A 925 10.80 -32.12 -12.23
CA LEU A 925 11.58 -31.09 -11.51
C LEU A 925 12.21 -31.62 -10.21
N GLY A 926 11.61 -32.60 -9.57
CA GLY A 926 12.06 -33.22 -8.33
C GLY A 926 11.06 -34.22 -7.79
N ASP A 927 11.29 -34.70 -6.56
CA ASP A 927 10.35 -35.59 -5.87
C ASP A 927 9.08 -34.83 -5.51
N VAL A 928 7.92 -35.30 -6.01
CA VAL A 928 6.62 -34.62 -5.85
C VAL A 928 5.84 -35.22 -4.68
N LYS A 929 5.51 -34.35 -3.69
CA LYS A 929 4.63 -34.68 -2.57
C LYS A 929 3.42 -33.75 -2.55
N VAL A 930 2.31 -34.22 -2.01
CA VAL A 930 1.11 -33.42 -1.79
C VAL A 930 1.01 -33.10 -0.31
N LEU A 931 0.80 -31.83 0.01
CA LEU A 931 0.60 -31.33 1.37
C LEU A 931 -0.85 -30.92 1.57
N ASP A 932 -1.30 -30.97 2.82
CA ASP A 932 -2.48 -30.24 3.24
C ASP A 932 -2.18 -28.74 3.51
N ALA A 933 -3.20 -27.99 3.90
CA ALA A 933 -3.06 -26.56 4.21
C ALA A 933 -2.21 -26.26 5.47
N ASP A 934 -1.91 -27.26 6.28
CA ASP A 934 -1.04 -27.18 7.46
C ASP A 934 0.41 -27.60 7.18
N GLY A 935 0.69 -28.03 5.93
CA GLY A 935 2.00 -28.46 5.49
C GLY A 935 2.31 -29.92 5.80
N ALA A 936 1.34 -30.72 6.27
CA ALA A 936 1.53 -32.14 6.47
C ALA A 936 1.48 -32.89 5.14
N VAL A 937 2.35 -33.89 4.98
CA VAL A 937 2.38 -34.73 3.76
C VAL A 937 1.15 -35.63 3.74
N VAL A 938 0.35 -35.49 2.70
CA VAL A 938 -0.86 -36.34 2.48
C VAL A 938 -0.53 -37.55 1.59
N ARG A 939 0.28 -37.38 0.55
CA ARG A 939 0.71 -38.41 -0.38
C ARG A 939 1.93 -38.06 -1.21
#